data_682dcfd8daca99da530c560a1848868a
#
_entry.id   682dcfd8daca99da530c560a1848868a
#
_cell.length_a   1.000
_cell.length_b   1.000
_cell.length_c   1.000
_cell.angle_alpha   90.00
_cell.angle_beta   90.00
_cell.angle_gamma   90.00
#
_symmetry.space_group_name_H-M   'P 1'
#
loop_
_entity.id
_entity.type
_entity.pdbx_description
1 polymer ?
#
loop_
_entity_poly.entity_id
_entity_poly.type
_entity_poly.pdbx_seq_one_letter_code
_entity_poly.pdbx_strand_id
1 'polypeptide(L)'
;MQRFQSLLGALATFALIGCGAPEGAGFAEQRAGLDAPLLNVTLNKPATATSSQSPFQPSYAVDGNITDDASRWCPGIYTPTRQLDIDLQGTFDLVRMELYTGFRDTKPIQHYEIAYDDGTGWKLIPGASQTANASIAVSTTFTQTVTAKKVRLTCLDPLADNCRVKELWVFGSPHGGTANLAPVASAGPDAALTLPANSLGLSGSATDADGTVASLAWTQVDGPTATLSGANTATLSVSGLVAGVSTFRLTATDNQGATGFDDVRVTVTAPAVVTNVALNKPVSAGSSSTTYVPAFAVDGSLTTRWESSYSFLTHNYFDVDLQGPHELQGAELQLSTTATAAAAMTAFELQAWDGGCWKTIPGTVVDGNPLTTTFRTLSFTSPVITTKVRLVCKDAPYCRLREFKLMGTPNAVLPTGPTTCAAGQQTVARGPRYDAAVFLPEAYNDDRTTRWPLIISLHGIGGSTLTVDHTAVLANPEGLAKQFNSASFRAAMQAIVISPNQRAPVTNSGNGWFNVNTLLALLEDTKKNYRVDADRVYFTGLSGGANTSIDLALLHRDKLAAIVPIALTSTPTNSPNVCDLKPLPIWAFHGALDTPSRSTSIKVWLDTKCGAGVSAMRPVTVYPNGGHNGATWDTAYADLSLYTWLLQQRLSDRQ
;
A
#
# COMPACT_ATOMS: atom_id res chain seq x y z
N MET A 1 -35.19 29.61 -39.69
CA MET A 1 -33.96 29.97 -40.44
C MET A 1 -32.78 29.40 -39.71
N GLN A 2 -32.32 28.28 -40.22
CA GLN A 2 -30.98 27.94 -40.69
C GLN A 2 -29.89 28.09 -39.65
N ARG A 3 -29.46 26.94 -39.18
CA ARG A 3 -28.22 26.15 -39.46
C ARG A 3 -27.03 26.54 -38.59
N PHE A 4 -26.58 25.55 -37.79
CA PHE A 4 -25.29 24.88 -37.93
C PHE A 4 -25.27 23.72 -36.89
N GLN A 5 -25.36 22.53 -37.25
CA GLN A 5 -24.49 21.37 -37.51
C GLN A 5 -23.35 21.26 -36.50
N SER A 6 -23.51 20.30 -35.58
CA SER A 6 -22.80 19.01 -35.44
C SER A 6 -21.29 19.07 -35.16
N LEU A 7 -20.93 18.60 -33.98
CA LEU A 7 -19.75 17.73 -33.83
C LEU A 7 -20.07 16.66 -32.77
N LEU A 8 -20.24 15.43 -33.25
CA LEU A 8 -20.25 14.23 -32.42
C LEU A 8 -18.87 14.07 -31.77
N GLY A 9 -18.80 14.10 -30.45
CA GLY A 9 -17.70 13.59 -29.66
C GLY A 9 -18.00 12.14 -29.28
N ALA A 10 -17.18 11.22 -29.72
CA ALA A 10 -17.31 9.80 -29.45
C ALA A 10 -17.18 9.50 -27.95
N LEU A 11 -18.21 8.94 -27.35
CA LEU A 11 -18.10 8.21 -26.08
C LEU A 11 -17.24 6.97 -26.33
N ALA A 12 -16.04 6.95 -25.80
CA ALA A 12 -15.27 5.74 -25.66
C ALA A 12 -15.82 4.97 -24.44
N THR A 13 -16.63 3.97 -24.73
CA THR A 13 -17.03 2.94 -23.77
C THR A 13 -15.80 2.10 -23.45
N PHE A 14 -15.21 2.28 -22.28
CA PHE A 14 -14.24 1.32 -21.75
C PHE A 14 -14.99 0.05 -21.36
N ALA A 15 -14.94 -0.93 -22.24
CA ALA A 15 -15.28 -2.29 -21.90
C ALA A 15 -14.17 -2.84 -21.00
N LEU A 16 -14.53 -3.30 -19.81
CA LEU A 16 -13.71 -4.19 -18.99
C LEU A 16 -13.44 -5.46 -19.80
N ILE A 17 -12.26 -5.56 -20.38
CA ILE A 17 -11.73 -6.81 -20.89
C ILE A 17 -11.07 -7.48 -19.69
N GLY A 18 -11.68 -8.56 -19.22
CA GLY A 18 -11.05 -9.49 -18.30
C GLY A 18 -9.75 -10.00 -18.88
N CYS A 19 -8.73 -10.18 -18.04
CA CYS A 19 -7.49 -10.86 -18.37
C CYS A 19 -7.80 -12.33 -18.72
N GLY A 20 -8.12 -12.55 -19.99
CA GLY A 20 -7.95 -13.84 -20.63
C GLY A 20 -6.52 -13.87 -21.16
N ALA A 21 -5.74 -14.89 -20.79
CA ALA A 21 -4.45 -15.16 -21.39
C ALA A 21 -4.61 -15.18 -22.93
N PRO A 22 -3.75 -14.52 -23.69
CA PRO A 22 -3.74 -14.75 -25.13
C PRO A 22 -3.22 -16.19 -25.34
N GLU A 23 -4.09 -17.05 -25.82
CA GLU A 23 -3.68 -18.28 -26.50
C GLU A 23 -2.61 -17.86 -27.53
N GLY A 24 -1.46 -18.54 -27.50
CA GLY A 24 -0.38 -18.32 -28.44
C GLY A 24 -0.89 -18.42 -29.89
N ALA A 25 -1.19 -17.30 -30.48
CA ALA A 25 -1.38 -17.22 -31.92
C ALA A 25 -0.02 -17.47 -32.57
N GLY A 26 0.26 -18.74 -32.83
CA GLY A 26 1.31 -19.11 -33.75
C GLY A 26 1.00 -18.45 -35.09
N PHE A 27 1.83 -17.50 -35.51
CA PHE A 27 1.83 -17.00 -36.86
C PHE A 27 2.26 -18.15 -37.79
N ALA A 28 1.31 -18.98 -38.23
CA ALA A 28 1.53 -19.93 -39.31
C ALA A 28 1.49 -19.15 -40.63
N GLU A 29 2.62 -18.54 -41.02
CA GLU A 29 2.82 -18.16 -42.40
C GLU A 29 3.13 -19.39 -43.23
N GLN A 30 2.12 -19.89 -43.98
CA GLN A 30 2.32 -20.83 -45.04
C GLN A 30 3.16 -20.20 -46.15
N ARG A 31 4.46 -20.54 -46.20
CA ARG A 31 5.21 -20.48 -47.48
C ARG A 31 5.10 -21.82 -48.18
N ALA A 32 4.44 -21.79 -49.33
CA ALA A 32 4.43 -22.92 -50.25
C ALA A 32 5.87 -23.30 -50.64
N GLY A 33 6.32 -24.52 -50.33
CA GLY A 33 7.55 -25.09 -50.84
C GLY A 33 8.50 -25.77 -49.85
N LEU A 34 8.08 -26.08 -48.60
CA LEU A 34 8.86 -26.92 -47.70
C LEU A 34 7.94 -28.03 -47.18
N ASP A 35 8.24 -29.27 -47.56
CA ASP A 35 7.43 -30.45 -47.28
C ASP A 35 7.46 -30.95 -45.82
N ALA A 36 8.09 -30.22 -44.87
CA ALA A 36 8.09 -30.58 -43.46
C ALA A 36 7.77 -29.33 -42.59
N PRO A 37 6.97 -29.48 -41.53
CA PRO A 37 6.67 -28.38 -40.62
C PRO A 37 7.96 -27.94 -39.92
N LEU A 38 8.18 -26.63 -39.83
CA LEU A 38 9.29 -26.07 -39.06
C LEU A 38 9.05 -26.30 -37.58
N LEU A 39 10.01 -26.94 -36.94
CA LEU A 39 9.99 -27.25 -35.51
C LEU A 39 10.78 -26.20 -34.74
N ASN A 40 10.37 -25.86 -33.51
CA ASN A 40 11.25 -25.20 -32.55
C ASN A 40 12.25 -26.25 -32.06
N VAL A 41 13.46 -26.21 -32.61
CA VAL A 41 14.51 -27.23 -32.36
C VAL A 41 15.32 -26.94 -31.10
N THR A 42 15.05 -25.82 -30.41
CA THR A 42 15.71 -25.46 -29.15
C THR A 42 14.84 -25.74 -27.92
N LEU A 43 13.55 -26.00 -28.08
CA LEU A 43 12.62 -26.22 -26.95
C LEU A 43 13.04 -27.43 -26.12
N ASN A 44 13.21 -27.22 -24.81
CA ASN A 44 13.63 -28.20 -23.81
C ASN A 44 14.97 -28.90 -24.13
N LYS A 45 15.83 -28.26 -24.90
CA LYS A 45 17.17 -28.81 -25.21
C LYS A 45 18.16 -28.49 -24.11
N PRO A 46 19.21 -29.34 -23.95
CA PRO A 46 20.29 -29.04 -23.03
C PRO A 46 20.93 -27.69 -23.33
N ALA A 47 20.87 -26.79 -22.33
CA ALA A 47 21.44 -25.46 -22.41
C ALA A 47 22.52 -25.28 -21.36
N THR A 48 23.65 -24.71 -21.76
CA THR A 48 24.77 -24.38 -20.88
C THR A 48 25.17 -22.92 -21.09
N ALA A 49 25.79 -22.31 -20.10
CA ALA A 49 26.25 -20.92 -20.23
C ALA A 49 27.62 -20.72 -19.58
N THR A 50 28.34 -19.70 -20.04
CA THR A 50 29.62 -19.29 -19.46
C THR A 50 29.50 -18.83 -18.02
N SER A 51 28.33 -18.33 -17.63
CA SER A 51 27.96 -17.99 -16.25
C SER A 51 26.44 -17.88 -16.10
N SER A 52 25.95 -18.06 -14.87
CA SER A 52 24.56 -17.86 -14.51
C SER A 52 24.45 -17.23 -13.13
N GLN A 53 23.51 -16.31 -12.96
CA GLN A 53 23.15 -15.74 -11.67
C GLN A 53 22.03 -16.59 -11.07
N SER A 54 22.26 -17.18 -9.89
CA SER A 54 21.18 -17.91 -9.20
C SER A 54 19.99 -16.97 -8.89
N PRO A 55 18.73 -17.43 -9.12
CA PRO A 55 18.29 -18.75 -9.58
C PRO A 55 18.18 -18.91 -11.13
N PHE A 56 18.61 -17.95 -11.92
CA PHE A 56 18.34 -17.80 -13.36
C PHE A 56 19.23 -18.71 -14.22
N GLN A 57 18.80 -19.96 -14.43
CA GLN A 57 19.56 -21.02 -15.10
C GLN A 57 19.47 -20.97 -16.64
N PRO A 58 20.45 -21.53 -17.37
CA PRO A 58 20.43 -21.60 -18.82
C PRO A 58 19.21 -22.31 -19.40
N SER A 59 18.72 -23.35 -18.73
CA SER A 59 17.54 -24.12 -19.16
C SER A 59 16.26 -23.30 -19.23
N TYR A 60 16.18 -22.20 -18.48
CA TYR A 60 15.03 -21.29 -18.53
C TYR A 60 14.94 -20.48 -19.84
N ALA A 61 15.97 -20.46 -20.65
CA ALA A 61 15.93 -19.80 -21.95
C ALA A 61 15.42 -20.71 -23.09
N VAL A 62 15.01 -21.92 -22.78
CA VAL A 62 14.52 -22.93 -23.74
C VAL A 62 13.36 -23.77 -23.19
N ASP A 63 12.70 -23.31 -22.09
CA ASP A 63 11.63 -24.05 -21.41
C ASP A 63 10.22 -23.76 -21.96
N GLY A 64 10.12 -22.85 -22.91
CA GLY A 64 8.86 -22.46 -23.55
C GLY A 64 8.10 -21.35 -22.83
N ASN A 65 8.63 -20.82 -21.73
CA ASN A 65 7.92 -19.83 -20.89
C ASN A 65 8.38 -18.39 -21.17
N ILE A 66 7.60 -17.67 -21.95
CA ILE A 66 7.84 -16.25 -22.27
C ILE A 66 7.16 -15.27 -21.30
N THR A 67 6.27 -15.74 -20.42
CA THR A 67 5.41 -14.90 -19.59
C THR A 67 5.94 -14.69 -18.16
N ASP A 68 6.64 -15.68 -17.60
CA ASP A 68 7.20 -15.59 -16.26
C ASP A 68 8.57 -14.91 -16.28
N ASP A 69 8.67 -13.75 -15.59
CA ASP A 69 9.95 -13.06 -15.43
C ASP A 69 10.96 -13.84 -14.57
N ALA A 70 10.54 -14.83 -13.81
CA ALA A 70 11.44 -15.71 -13.07
C ALA A 70 12.07 -16.79 -13.97
N SER A 71 11.39 -17.19 -15.06
CA SER A 71 11.90 -18.13 -16.06
C SER A 71 12.70 -17.37 -17.11
N ARG A 72 13.99 -17.23 -16.85
CA ARG A 72 14.94 -16.63 -17.79
C ARG A 72 16.37 -17.02 -17.44
N TRP A 73 17.26 -16.98 -18.39
CA TRP A 73 18.69 -16.99 -18.14
C TRP A 73 19.22 -15.58 -17.93
N CYS A 74 20.05 -15.41 -16.89
CA CYS A 74 20.84 -14.21 -16.64
C CYS A 74 22.29 -14.61 -16.37
N PRO A 75 23.29 -14.10 -17.11
CA PRO A 75 24.70 -14.34 -16.79
C PRO A 75 25.09 -13.65 -15.48
N GLY A 76 26.20 -14.05 -14.91
CA GLY A 76 26.78 -13.40 -13.73
C GLY A 76 27.09 -11.93 -14.01
N ILE A 77 26.92 -11.08 -13.00
CA ILE A 77 27.22 -9.64 -13.09
C ILE A 77 28.74 -9.47 -13.34
N TYR A 78 29.10 -8.60 -14.27
CA TYR A 78 30.49 -8.32 -14.68
C TYR A 78 31.26 -9.49 -15.30
N THR A 79 30.58 -10.53 -15.77
CA THR A 79 31.24 -11.61 -16.52
C THR A 79 31.61 -11.11 -17.92
N PRO A 80 32.89 -11.16 -18.31
CA PRO A 80 33.35 -10.62 -19.63
C PRO A 80 32.77 -11.37 -20.83
N THR A 81 32.55 -12.68 -20.68
CA THR A 81 31.99 -13.54 -21.72
C THR A 81 30.61 -14.01 -21.27
N ARG A 82 29.57 -13.65 -22.01
CA ARG A 82 28.18 -13.99 -21.69
C ARG A 82 27.56 -14.75 -22.85
N GLN A 83 27.73 -16.06 -22.80
CA GLN A 83 27.27 -16.97 -23.85
C GLN A 83 26.31 -18.00 -23.28
N LEU A 84 25.28 -18.27 -24.07
CA LEU A 84 24.29 -19.33 -23.86
C LEU A 84 24.42 -20.28 -25.05
N ASP A 85 24.76 -21.55 -24.78
CA ASP A 85 24.93 -22.62 -25.75
C ASP A 85 23.78 -23.61 -25.61
N ILE A 86 23.17 -23.96 -26.71
CA ILE A 86 22.06 -24.92 -26.79
C ILE A 86 22.53 -26.08 -27.68
N ASP A 87 22.49 -27.29 -27.15
CA ASP A 87 22.79 -28.52 -27.89
C ASP A 87 21.49 -29.05 -28.50
N LEU A 88 21.37 -29.03 -29.84
CA LEU A 88 20.17 -29.45 -30.54
C LEU A 88 19.92 -30.97 -30.47
N GLN A 89 20.89 -31.72 -29.98
CA GLN A 89 20.82 -33.20 -29.89
C GLN A 89 20.56 -33.90 -31.25
N GLY A 90 20.96 -33.23 -32.31
CA GLY A 90 20.78 -33.70 -33.71
C GLY A 90 21.35 -32.67 -34.67
N THR A 91 21.30 -32.97 -35.96
CA THR A 91 21.70 -32.06 -37.04
C THR A 91 20.45 -31.49 -37.70
N PHE A 92 20.33 -30.17 -37.72
CA PHE A 92 19.12 -29.50 -38.23
C PHE A 92 19.52 -28.43 -39.26
N ASP A 93 18.63 -28.21 -40.20
CA ASP A 93 18.69 -27.11 -41.17
C ASP A 93 17.83 -25.97 -40.60
N LEU A 94 18.48 -24.94 -40.08
CA LEU A 94 17.87 -23.81 -39.38
C LEU A 94 17.51 -22.70 -40.35
N VAL A 95 16.32 -22.10 -40.18
CA VAL A 95 15.78 -21.07 -41.11
C VAL A 95 15.31 -19.80 -40.43
N ARG A 96 14.97 -19.84 -39.13
CA ARG A 96 14.41 -18.68 -38.41
C ARG A 96 14.69 -18.79 -36.91
N MET A 97 14.73 -17.63 -36.23
CA MET A 97 14.74 -17.59 -34.78
C MET A 97 13.70 -16.60 -34.24
N GLU A 98 13.34 -16.80 -32.98
CA GLU A 98 12.64 -15.82 -32.15
C GLU A 98 13.38 -15.68 -30.82
N LEU A 99 13.66 -14.43 -30.40
CA LEU A 99 14.35 -14.13 -29.15
C LEU A 99 13.41 -13.30 -28.28
N TYR A 100 13.09 -13.80 -27.11
CA TYR A 100 12.36 -13.11 -26.06
C TYR A 100 13.34 -12.70 -24.96
N THR A 101 13.38 -11.38 -24.63
CA THR A 101 14.42 -10.81 -23.79
C THR A 101 13.82 -9.72 -22.86
N GLY A 102 14.61 -9.23 -21.92
CA GLY A 102 14.19 -8.16 -21.02
C GLY A 102 13.67 -8.61 -19.65
N PHE A 103 13.16 -7.64 -18.92
CA PHE A 103 12.57 -7.83 -17.59
C PHE A 103 11.36 -6.90 -17.44
N ARG A 104 10.18 -7.43 -17.05
CA ARG A 104 8.92 -6.68 -16.96
C ARG A 104 8.64 -5.90 -18.24
N ASP A 105 8.81 -6.59 -19.36
CA ASP A 105 8.62 -6.05 -20.71
C ASP A 105 9.41 -4.76 -21.02
N THR A 106 10.56 -4.63 -20.36
CA THR A 106 11.48 -3.50 -20.55
C THR A 106 12.93 -3.98 -20.65
N LYS A 107 13.84 -3.12 -21.06
CA LYS A 107 15.29 -3.36 -21.14
C LYS A 107 15.66 -4.61 -21.97
N PRO A 108 15.37 -4.62 -23.27
CA PRO A 108 15.82 -5.70 -24.15
C PRO A 108 17.34 -5.76 -24.24
N ILE A 109 17.88 -6.92 -24.64
CA ILE A 109 19.28 -7.03 -25.04
C ILE A 109 19.47 -6.21 -26.32
N GLN A 110 20.35 -5.21 -26.29
CA GLN A 110 20.55 -4.29 -27.42
C GLN A 110 21.54 -4.83 -28.44
N HIS A 111 22.59 -5.49 -27.96
CA HIS A 111 23.67 -6.00 -28.80
C HIS A 111 23.87 -7.49 -28.54
N TYR A 112 23.64 -8.30 -29.57
CA TYR A 112 23.84 -9.74 -29.49
C TYR A 112 24.27 -10.34 -30.82
N GLU A 113 24.93 -11.48 -30.74
CA GLU A 113 25.28 -12.33 -31.86
C GLU A 113 24.66 -13.72 -31.70
N ILE A 114 24.18 -14.27 -32.81
CA ILE A 114 23.73 -15.66 -32.88
C ILE A 114 24.69 -16.43 -33.78
N ALA A 115 25.20 -17.52 -33.25
CA ALA A 115 26.12 -18.39 -33.94
C ALA A 115 25.61 -19.84 -33.94
N TYR A 116 26.07 -20.65 -34.86
CA TYR A 116 25.80 -22.06 -34.95
C TYR A 116 27.12 -22.86 -34.99
N ASP A 117 27.06 -24.13 -34.60
CA ASP A 117 28.15 -25.07 -34.76
C ASP A 117 27.64 -26.31 -35.51
N ASP A 118 28.25 -26.60 -36.66
CA ASP A 118 27.96 -27.77 -37.49
C ASP A 118 28.86 -28.98 -37.14
N GLY A 119 29.71 -28.83 -36.12
CA GLY A 119 30.74 -29.78 -35.72
C GLY A 119 32.15 -29.39 -36.18
N THR A 120 32.29 -28.26 -36.88
CA THR A 120 33.59 -27.73 -37.32
C THR A 120 33.99 -26.46 -36.57
N GLY A 121 33.16 -25.99 -35.66
CA GLY A 121 33.36 -24.80 -34.84
C GLY A 121 32.28 -23.73 -35.05
N TRP A 122 32.30 -22.71 -34.19
CA TRP A 122 31.28 -21.67 -34.16
C TRP A 122 31.39 -20.72 -35.35
N LYS A 123 30.26 -20.45 -36.01
CA LYS A 123 30.09 -19.56 -37.13
C LYS A 123 28.89 -18.67 -36.90
N LEU A 124 28.97 -17.37 -37.23
CA LEU A 124 27.81 -16.47 -37.10
C LEU A 124 26.72 -16.88 -38.10
N ILE A 125 25.44 -16.81 -37.64
CA ILE A 125 24.30 -16.95 -38.53
C ILE A 125 24.10 -15.63 -39.27
N PRO A 126 24.20 -15.59 -40.61
CA PRO A 126 24.05 -14.34 -41.36
C PRO A 126 22.68 -13.68 -41.14
N GLY A 127 22.68 -12.41 -40.76
CA GLY A 127 21.47 -11.62 -40.53
C GLY A 127 20.79 -11.83 -39.17
N ALA A 128 21.32 -12.71 -38.30
CA ALA A 128 20.70 -13.00 -36.98
C ALA A 128 21.26 -12.13 -35.84
N SER A 129 22.39 -11.44 -36.04
CA SER A 129 22.97 -10.57 -35.03
C SER A 129 22.37 -9.17 -35.07
N GLN A 130 22.33 -8.49 -33.90
CA GLN A 130 21.80 -7.14 -33.75
C GLN A 130 22.78 -6.26 -32.96
N THR A 131 22.88 -4.98 -33.35
CA THR A 131 23.74 -3.96 -32.68
C THR A 131 22.96 -2.82 -32.05
N ALA A 132 21.64 -2.77 -32.20
CA ALA A 132 20.77 -1.72 -31.67
C ALA A 132 19.33 -2.24 -31.52
N ASN A 133 19.13 -3.44 -30.97
CA ASN A 133 17.79 -3.97 -30.74
C ASN A 133 17.08 -3.17 -29.67
N ALA A 134 15.84 -2.73 -29.96
CA ALA A 134 14.95 -2.03 -29.02
C ALA A 134 13.71 -2.85 -28.63
N SER A 135 13.57 -4.08 -29.13
CA SER A 135 12.40 -4.93 -28.92
C SER A 135 12.68 -6.04 -27.92
N ILE A 136 11.70 -6.30 -27.04
CA ILE A 136 11.73 -7.45 -26.12
C ILE A 136 11.40 -8.77 -26.81
N ALA A 137 10.79 -8.73 -27.99
CA ALA A 137 10.51 -9.89 -28.84
C ALA A 137 11.03 -9.60 -30.25
N VAL A 138 11.91 -10.45 -30.72
CA VAL A 138 12.56 -10.32 -32.03
C VAL A 138 12.33 -11.59 -32.81
N SER A 139 11.80 -11.50 -34.03
CA SER A 139 11.72 -12.60 -34.98
C SER A 139 12.62 -12.30 -36.17
N THR A 140 13.51 -13.23 -36.52
CA THR A 140 14.47 -13.07 -37.61
C THR A 140 14.49 -14.32 -38.49
N THR A 141 14.12 -14.17 -39.76
CA THR A 141 14.34 -15.20 -40.78
C THR A 141 15.79 -15.11 -41.26
N PHE A 142 16.51 -16.22 -41.30
CA PHE A 142 17.90 -16.23 -41.71
C PHE A 142 18.00 -15.98 -43.22
N THR A 143 19.02 -15.27 -43.65
CA THR A 143 19.24 -14.96 -45.08
C THR A 143 19.60 -16.20 -45.89
N GLN A 144 20.08 -17.24 -45.22
CA GLN A 144 20.31 -18.57 -45.78
C GLN A 144 20.08 -19.65 -44.72
N THR A 145 19.65 -20.82 -45.13
CA THR A 145 19.57 -21.98 -44.27
C THR A 145 20.95 -22.40 -43.80
N VAL A 146 21.13 -22.69 -42.50
CA VAL A 146 22.39 -23.14 -41.92
C VAL A 146 22.18 -24.51 -41.27
N THR A 147 23.07 -25.44 -41.58
CA THR A 147 23.06 -26.77 -40.95
C THR A 147 23.83 -26.71 -39.63
N ALA A 148 23.17 -27.09 -38.53
CA ALA A 148 23.71 -26.91 -37.17
C ALA A 148 23.46 -28.10 -36.26
N LYS A 149 24.35 -28.31 -35.31
CA LYS A 149 24.21 -29.21 -34.15
C LYS A 149 24.04 -28.46 -32.86
N LYS A 150 24.53 -27.21 -32.81
CA LYS A 150 24.41 -26.33 -31.65
C LYS A 150 24.11 -24.90 -32.08
N VAL A 151 23.50 -24.15 -31.19
CA VAL A 151 23.25 -22.72 -31.34
C VAL A 151 23.82 -21.97 -30.14
N ARG A 152 24.40 -20.80 -30.38
CA ARG A 152 24.96 -19.91 -29.35
C ARG A 152 24.36 -18.52 -29.48
N LEU A 153 23.91 -17.98 -28.37
CA LEU A 153 23.69 -16.56 -28.20
C LEU A 153 24.83 -15.94 -27.40
N THR A 154 25.46 -14.90 -27.93
CA THR A 154 26.46 -14.09 -27.23
C THR A 154 25.87 -12.71 -26.99
N CYS A 155 25.76 -12.31 -25.72
CA CYS A 155 25.32 -10.98 -25.34
C CYS A 155 26.52 -10.02 -25.32
N LEU A 156 26.41 -8.91 -26.03
CA LEU A 156 27.46 -7.92 -26.21
C LEU A 156 27.13 -6.57 -25.55
N ASP A 157 26.02 -6.45 -24.83
CA ASP A 157 25.69 -5.26 -24.06
C ASP A 157 26.78 -4.90 -23.05
N PRO A 158 26.90 -3.64 -22.58
CA PRO A 158 27.86 -3.23 -21.55
C PRO A 158 27.78 -4.15 -20.30
N LEU A 159 28.91 -4.37 -19.64
CA LEU A 159 29.00 -5.29 -18.49
C LEU A 159 28.09 -4.88 -17.32
N ALA A 160 27.71 -3.61 -17.22
CA ALA A 160 26.79 -3.12 -16.21
C ALA A 160 25.32 -3.48 -16.51
N ASP A 161 24.98 -3.86 -17.74
CA ASP A 161 23.64 -4.28 -18.13
C ASP A 161 23.51 -5.80 -18.03
N ASN A 162 22.37 -6.24 -17.44
CA ASN A 162 22.07 -7.65 -17.34
C ASN A 162 21.49 -8.15 -18.66
N CYS A 163 22.22 -9.04 -19.31
CA CYS A 163 21.71 -9.84 -20.41
C CYS A 163 20.60 -10.77 -19.86
N ARG A 164 19.38 -10.65 -20.36
CA ARG A 164 18.23 -11.43 -19.87
C ARG A 164 17.56 -12.09 -21.06
N VAL A 165 17.63 -13.41 -21.13
CA VAL A 165 16.97 -14.23 -22.15
C VAL A 165 15.82 -14.97 -21.50
N LYS A 166 14.59 -14.64 -21.84
CA LYS A 166 13.41 -15.41 -21.46
C LYS A 166 13.35 -16.68 -22.31
N GLU A 167 13.43 -16.52 -23.63
CA GLU A 167 13.42 -17.64 -24.56
C GLU A 167 14.26 -17.36 -25.81
N LEU A 168 14.94 -18.39 -26.30
CA LEU A 168 15.53 -18.43 -27.63
C LEU A 168 14.96 -19.62 -28.40
N TRP A 169 13.99 -19.35 -29.27
CA TRP A 169 13.41 -20.32 -30.18
C TRP A 169 14.15 -20.28 -31.50
N VAL A 170 14.57 -21.43 -31.98
CA VAL A 170 15.16 -21.58 -33.32
C VAL A 170 14.37 -22.61 -34.08
N PHE A 171 14.00 -22.27 -35.29
CA PHE A 171 13.11 -23.09 -36.13
C PHE A 171 13.89 -23.70 -37.28
N GLY A 172 13.69 -24.99 -37.49
CA GLY A 172 14.36 -25.74 -38.51
C GLY A 172 13.71 -27.08 -38.80
N SER A 173 14.35 -27.86 -39.69
CA SER A 173 13.99 -29.25 -40.02
C SER A 173 15.21 -30.17 -39.85
N PRO A 174 15.03 -31.48 -39.66
CA PRO A 174 16.15 -32.40 -39.60
C PRO A 174 16.96 -32.37 -40.88
N HIS A 175 18.29 -32.33 -40.77
CA HIS A 175 19.17 -32.32 -41.94
C HIS A 175 19.21 -33.72 -42.61
N GLY A 176 18.95 -33.76 -43.91
CA GLY A 176 18.94 -35.01 -44.70
C GLY A 176 17.69 -35.88 -44.58
N GLY A 177 16.62 -35.39 -43.93
CA GLY A 177 15.27 -35.99 -43.96
C GLY A 177 15.06 -37.31 -43.20
N THR A 178 16.05 -37.79 -42.43
CA THR A 178 15.98 -39.11 -41.72
C THR A 178 16.58 -39.10 -40.30
N ALA A 179 16.96 -37.96 -39.75
CA ALA A 179 17.41 -37.94 -38.36
C ALA A 179 16.21 -38.02 -37.42
N ASN A 180 16.22 -38.96 -36.48
CA ASN A 180 15.22 -39.09 -35.44
C ASN A 180 15.18 -37.84 -34.57
N LEU A 181 14.01 -37.23 -34.41
CA LEU A 181 13.76 -36.10 -33.50
C LEU A 181 13.39 -36.63 -32.11
N ALA A 182 13.92 -36.03 -31.10
CA ALA A 182 13.49 -36.34 -29.75
C ALA A 182 12.04 -35.83 -29.51
N PRO A 183 11.24 -36.55 -28.72
CA PRO A 183 9.90 -36.13 -28.38
C PRO A 183 9.91 -34.84 -27.57
N VAL A 184 8.92 -34.00 -27.73
CA VAL A 184 8.69 -32.81 -26.92
C VAL A 184 7.82 -33.20 -25.73
N ALA A 185 8.38 -33.14 -24.53
CA ALA A 185 7.68 -33.37 -23.27
C ALA A 185 7.13 -32.05 -22.70
N SER A 186 6.03 -32.12 -21.96
CA SER A 186 5.47 -31.08 -21.15
C SER A 186 5.07 -31.66 -19.79
N ALA A 187 5.68 -31.18 -18.71
CA ALA A 187 5.40 -31.59 -17.33
C ALA A 187 4.18 -30.83 -16.72
N GLY A 188 3.62 -29.89 -17.49
CA GLY A 188 2.53 -29.02 -17.04
C GLY A 188 3.02 -27.79 -16.27
N PRO A 189 2.10 -26.94 -15.80
CA PRO A 189 2.45 -25.71 -15.10
C PRO A 189 3.00 -25.98 -13.69
N ASP A 190 3.83 -25.07 -13.20
CA ASP A 190 4.28 -25.05 -11.80
C ASP A 190 3.09 -25.05 -10.83
N ALA A 191 3.26 -25.71 -9.68
CA ALA A 191 2.23 -25.87 -8.68
C ALA A 191 2.67 -25.34 -7.32
N ALA A 192 1.70 -24.90 -6.52
CA ALA A 192 1.93 -24.48 -5.14
C ALA A 192 0.90 -25.08 -4.20
N LEU A 193 1.31 -25.43 -2.98
CA LEU A 193 0.41 -25.86 -1.92
C LEU A 193 0.93 -25.39 -0.56
N THR A 194 0.01 -25.36 0.41
CA THR A 194 0.33 -25.00 1.79
C THR A 194 0.01 -26.17 2.70
N LEU A 195 0.96 -26.53 3.57
CA LEU A 195 0.73 -27.56 4.58
C LEU A 195 -0.48 -27.18 5.47
N PRO A 196 -1.29 -28.15 5.93
CA PRO A 196 -1.02 -29.59 5.98
C PRO A 196 -1.31 -30.37 4.68
N ALA A 197 -1.77 -29.73 3.60
CA ALA A 197 -1.87 -30.40 2.30
C ALA A 197 -0.43 -30.74 1.85
N ASN A 198 -0.14 -32.04 1.67
CA ASN A 198 1.19 -32.52 1.36
C ASN A 198 1.22 -33.49 0.18
N SER A 199 0.18 -33.45 -0.65
CA SER A 199 0.09 -34.28 -1.84
C SER A 199 -0.64 -33.55 -2.95
N LEU A 200 -0.25 -33.82 -4.19
CA LEU A 200 -0.88 -33.29 -5.40
C LEU A 200 -0.67 -34.21 -6.59
N GLY A 201 -1.47 -34.03 -7.64
CA GLY A 201 -1.29 -34.69 -8.92
C GLY A 201 -0.66 -33.74 -9.93
N LEU A 202 0.34 -34.21 -10.66
CA LEU A 202 0.92 -33.54 -11.81
C LEU A 202 0.46 -34.26 -13.08
N SER A 203 0.17 -33.51 -14.14
CA SER A 203 -0.26 -34.04 -15.42
C SER A 203 0.69 -33.57 -16.50
N GLY A 204 1.34 -34.52 -17.15
CA GLY A 204 2.23 -34.26 -18.25
C GLY A 204 1.76 -34.86 -19.57
N SER A 205 2.38 -34.43 -20.64
CA SER A 205 2.14 -34.94 -21.99
C SER A 205 3.44 -34.96 -22.78
N ALA A 206 3.45 -35.70 -23.89
CA ALA A 206 4.52 -35.61 -24.85
C ALA A 206 4.01 -35.87 -26.27
N THR A 207 4.69 -35.23 -27.22
CA THR A 207 4.42 -35.43 -28.67
C THR A 207 5.74 -35.69 -29.37
N ASP A 208 5.69 -36.45 -30.43
CA ASP A 208 6.81 -36.75 -31.30
C ASP A 208 6.44 -36.40 -32.74
N ALA A 209 7.31 -35.66 -33.42
CA ALA A 209 7.03 -35.06 -34.72
C ALA A 209 7.27 -36.00 -35.90
N ASP A 210 8.16 -36.95 -35.73
CA ASP A 210 8.56 -37.90 -36.78
C ASP A 210 8.42 -39.39 -36.39
N GLY A 211 7.81 -39.62 -35.17
CA GLY A 211 7.60 -40.94 -34.64
C GLY A 211 6.44 -41.04 -33.66
N THR A 212 6.61 -41.86 -32.65
CA THR A 212 5.63 -42.03 -31.56
C THR A 212 6.33 -42.02 -30.19
N VAL A 213 5.70 -41.47 -29.17
CA VAL A 213 6.18 -41.54 -27.78
C VAL A 213 6.05 -42.99 -27.29
N ALA A 214 7.15 -43.66 -27.02
CA ALA A 214 7.17 -45.03 -26.54
C ALA A 214 6.99 -45.14 -25.03
N SER A 215 7.52 -44.17 -24.25
CA SER A 215 7.39 -44.19 -22.80
C SER A 215 7.49 -42.81 -22.21
N LEU A 216 6.90 -42.65 -20.99
CA LEU A 216 7.02 -41.50 -20.11
C LEU A 216 7.66 -41.96 -18.79
N ALA A 217 8.51 -41.14 -18.19
CA ALA A 217 9.09 -41.41 -16.89
C ALA A 217 9.21 -40.10 -16.08
N TRP A 218 8.59 -40.08 -14.92
CA TRP A 218 8.74 -39.01 -13.95
C TRP A 218 9.83 -39.33 -12.95
N THR A 219 10.64 -38.33 -12.64
CA THR A 219 11.68 -38.42 -11.59
C THR A 219 11.70 -37.15 -10.77
N GLN A 220 12.05 -37.25 -9.51
CA GLN A 220 12.37 -36.05 -8.71
C GLN A 220 13.84 -35.71 -8.96
N VAL A 221 14.10 -34.47 -9.38
CA VAL A 221 15.47 -34.02 -9.73
C VAL A 221 16.04 -33.05 -8.70
N ASP A 222 15.19 -32.41 -7.89
CA ASP A 222 15.62 -31.48 -6.84
C ASP A 222 14.60 -31.39 -5.69
N GLY A 223 15.06 -30.91 -4.53
CA GLY A 223 14.24 -30.62 -3.36
C GLY A 223 14.09 -31.76 -2.36
N PRO A 224 13.33 -31.55 -1.28
CA PRO A 224 13.04 -32.56 -0.28
C PRO A 224 12.38 -33.79 -0.87
N THR A 225 12.84 -34.97 -0.45
CA THR A 225 12.38 -36.26 -0.99
C THR A 225 10.87 -36.44 -0.81
N ALA A 226 10.18 -36.76 -1.89
CA ALA A 226 8.75 -37.06 -1.92
C ALA A 226 8.50 -38.49 -2.39
N THR A 227 7.31 -39.01 -2.11
CA THR A 227 6.85 -40.32 -2.60
C THR A 227 6.13 -40.15 -3.93
N LEU A 228 6.60 -40.86 -4.97
CA LEU A 228 6.04 -40.81 -6.31
C LEU A 228 5.22 -42.07 -6.58
N SER A 229 4.02 -41.91 -7.16
CA SER A 229 3.16 -43.00 -7.62
C SER A 229 2.67 -42.67 -9.02
N GLY A 230 2.65 -43.66 -9.93
CA GLY A 230 2.33 -43.42 -11.33
C GLY A 230 3.48 -42.84 -12.15
N ALA A 231 4.73 -43.03 -11.72
CA ALA A 231 5.89 -42.42 -12.35
C ALA A 231 6.09 -42.75 -13.85
N ASN A 232 5.47 -43.82 -14.35
CA ASN A 232 5.58 -44.24 -15.77
C ASN A 232 4.29 -43.93 -16.57
N THR A 233 3.47 -43.02 -16.10
CA THR A 233 2.22 -42.61 -16.77
C THR A 233 2.21 -41.11 -17.01
N ALA A 234 1.23 -40.63 -17.77
CA ALA A 234 1.05 -39.18 -17.99
C ALA A 234 0.69 -38.43 -16.72
N THR A 235 0.19 -39.09 -15.67
CA THR A 235 -0.17 -38.46 -14.39
C THR A 235 0.71 -38.98 -13.27
N LEU A 236 1.37 -38.09 -12.56
CA LEU A 236 2.16 -38.39 -11.37
C LEU A 236 1.40 -37.97 -10.11
N SER A 237 1.22 -38.89 -9.16
CA SER A 237 0.83 -38.54 -7.81
C SER A 237 2.05 -38.35 -6.93
N VAL A 238 2.21 -37.17 -6.36
CA VAL A 238 3.29 -36.83 -5.42
C VAL A 238 2.70 -36.71 -4.02
N SER A 239 3.34 -37.34 -3.03
CA SER A 239 2.89 -37.28 -1.62
C SER A 239 4.08 -37.21 -0.66
N GLY A 240 3.82 -36.87 0.61
CA GLY A 240 4.86 -36.68 1.61
C GLY A 240 5.65 -35.40 1.40
N LEU A 241 5.12 -34.45 0.69
CA LEU A 241 5.74 -33.14 0.46
C LEU A 241 5.90 -32.39 1.80
N VAL A 242 7.06 -31.76 1.98
CA VAL A 242 7.38 -30.89 3.11
C VAL A 242 7.69 -29.48 2.60
N ALA A 243 7.69 -28.48 3.49
CA ALA A 243 7.99 -27.11 3.11
C ALA A 243 9.33 -26.99 2.36
N GLY A 244 9.31 -26.31 1.23
CA GLY A 244 10.44 -26.17 0.32
C GLY A 244 9.98 -26.16 -1.14
N VAL A 245 10.94 -26.20 -2.05
CA VAL A 245 10.70 -26.32 -3.48
C VAL A 245 11.23 -27.66 -3.93
N SER A 246 10.40 -28.43 -4.65
CA SER A 246 10.79 -29.68 -5.29
C SER A 246 10.59 -29.56 -6.79
N THR A 247 11.50 -30.15 -7.56
CA THR A 247 11.42 -30.15 -9.01
C THR A 247 11.24 -31.60 -9.49
N PHE A 248 10.23 -31.80 -10.32
CA PHE A 248 9.92 -33.11 -10.94
C PHE A 248 10.10 -32.98 -12.44
N ARG A 249 10.78 -33.97 -13.02
CA ARG A 249 11.08 -34.07 -14.46
C ARG A 249 10.22 -35.13 -15.10
N LEU A 250 9.53 -34.78 -16.18
CA LEU A 250 8.94 -35.73 -17.11
C LEU A 250 9.91 -35.97 -18.27
N THR A 251 10.38 -37.18 -18.42
CA THR A 251 11.17 -37.60 -19.58
C THR A 251 10.30 -38.44 -20.50
N ALA A 252 10.23 -38.07 -21.76
CA ALA A 252 9.59 -38.85 -22.83
C ALA A 252 10.67 -39.51 -23.65
N THR A 253 10.45 -40.76 -24.05
CA THR A 253 11.30 -41.51 -24.98
C THR A 253 10.49 -41.91 -26.19
N ASP A 254 11.02 -41.73 -27.40
CA ASP A 254 10.37 -42.11 -28.63
C ASP A 254 10.60 -43.60 -29.00
N ASN A 255 10.00 -44.03 -30.09
CA ASN A 255 10.12 -45.39 -30.62
C ASN A 255 11.48 -45.70 -31.24
N GLN A 256 12.39 -44.70 -31.33
CA GLN A 256 13.74 -44.88 -31.87
C GLN A 256 14.83 -44.63 -30.76
N GLY A 257 14.40 -44.32 -29.53
CA GLY A 257 15.24 -44.20 -28.35
C GLY A 257 15.78 -42.78 -28.05
N ALA A 258 15.37 -41.74 -28.79
CA ALA A 258 15.71 -40.39 -28.41
C ALA A 258 14.79 -39.90 -27.25
N THR A 259 15.32 -38.99 -26.42
CA THR A 259 14.61 -38.53 -25.23
C THR A 259 14.48 -37.01 -25.19
N GLY A 260 13.27 -36.52 -24.81
CA GLY A 260 13.02 -35.13 -24.44
C GLY A 260 12.49 -35.06 -23.01
N PHE A 261 12.67 -33.93 -22.34
CA PHE A 261 12.20 -33.76 -20.96
C PHE A 261 11.67 -32.35 -20.72
N ASP A 262 10.88 -32.24 -19.66
CA ASP A 262 10.39 -30.98 -19.12
C ASP A 262 10.32 -31.07 -17.60
N ASP A 263 10.50 -29.93 -16.92
CA ASP A 263 10.57 -29.84 -15.47
C ASP A 263 9.39 -28.99 -14.94
N VAL A 264 8.72 -29.51 -13.91
CA VAL A 264 7.68 -28.78 -13.16
C VAL A 264 8.15 -28.55 -11.72
N ARG A 265 7.94 -27.34 -11.22
CA ARG A 265 8.27 -26.97 -9.84
C ARG A 265 7.04 -27.03 -8.96
N VAL A 266 7.22 -27.60 -7.77
CA VAL A 266 6.19 -27.63 -6.73
C VAL A 266 6.71 -26.86 -5.52
N THR A 267 6.06 -25.75 -5.22
CA THR A 267 6.40 -24.92 -4.05
C THR A 267 5.47 -25.29 -2.90
N VAL A 268 6.03 -25.77 -1.79
CA VAL A 268 5.31 -26.11 -0.57
C VAL A 268 5.63 -25.10 0.51
N THR A 269 4.61 -24.36 0.96
CA THR A 269 4.76 -23.39 2.05
C THR A 269 4.35 -24.01 3.37
N ALA A 270 5.13 -23.74 4.42
CA ALA A 270 4.71 -24.08 5.78
C ALA A 270 3.50 -23.24 6.16
N PRO A 271 2.56 -23.75 6.99
CA PRO A 271 1.50 -22.93 7.51
C PRO A 271 2.10 -21.77 8.29
N ALA A 272 1.55 -20.59 8.10
CA ALA A 272 1.99 -19.41 8.82
C ALA A 272 1.82 -19.64 10.33
N VAL A 273 2.91 -19.50 11.10
CA VAL A 273 2.88 -19.68 12.54
C VAL A 273 2.24 -18.45 13.17
N VAL A 274 1.09 -18.65 13.81
CA VAL A 274 0.42 -17.60 14.58
C VAL A 274 1.18 -17.38 15.87
N THR A 275 1.69 -16.16 16.07
CA THR A 275 2.44 -15.77 17.25
C THR A 275 1.89 -14.49 17.86
N ASN A 276 2.36 -14.13 19.06
CA ASN A 276 2.10 -12.80 19.63
C ASN A 276 2.94 -11.74 18.88
N VAL A 277 2.31 -11.07 17.92
CA VAL A 277 2.96 -10.03 17.09
C VAL A 277 3.00 -8.66 17.77
N ALA A 278 2.38 -8.51 18.97
CA ALA A 278 2.41 -7.28 19.75
C ALA A 278 3.64 -7.19 20.68
N LEU A 279 4.32 -8.31 20.93
CA LEU A 279 5.42 -8.36 21.89
C LEU A 279 6.52 -7.35 21.58
N ASN A 280 6.83 -6.48 22.56
CA ASN A 280 7.84 -5.42 22.46
C ASN A 280 7.64 -4.42 21.30
N LYS A 281 6.43 -4.31 20.76
CA LYS A 281 6.13 -3.32 19.72
C LYS A 281 5.99 -1.92 20.29
N PRO A 282 6.22 -0.87 19.47
CA PRO A 282 5.93 0.49 19.86
C PRO A 282 4.46 0.66 20.22
N VAL A 283 4.21 1.28 21.38
CA VAL A 283 2.88 1.53 21.90
C VAL A 283 2.68 2.98 22.28
N SER A 284 1.44 3.44 22.23
CA SER A 284 1.03 4.72 22.75
C SER A 284 -0.34 4.61 23.43
N ALA A 285 -0.66 5.55 24.30
CA ALA A 285 -1.96 5.58 24.97
C ALA A 285 -2.50 7.01 25.02
N GLY A 286 -3.80 7.16 25.08
CA GLY A 286 -4.47 8.45 25.23
C GLY A 286 -4.11 9.13 26.55
N SER A 287 -3.90 8.33 27.58
CA SER A 287 -3.35 8.77 28.86
C SER A 287 -2.56 7.64 29.52
N SER A 288 -1.66 8.00 30.43
CA SER A 288 -0.87 7.02 31.17
C SER A 288 -0.47 7.58 32.55
N SER A 289 -0.46 6.71 33.54
CA SER A 289 0.19 6.97 34.80
C SER A 289 1.71 7.08 34.58
N THR A 290 2.39 7.90 35.35
CA THR A 290 3.85 8.03 35.29
C THR A 290 4.59 6.76 35.70
N THR A 291 3.95 5.91 36.50
CA THR A 291 4.54 4.66 37.01
C THR A 291 4.19 3.45 36.16
N TYR A 292 3.01 3.46 35.53
CA TYR A 292 2.47 2.30 34.80
C TYR A 292 2.35 2.63 33.29
N VAL A 293 3.52 2.66 32.65
CA VAL A 293 3.67 3.14 31.27
C VAL A 293 3.12 2.14 30.21
N PRO A 294 2.78 2.61 29.01
CA PRO A 294 2.18 1.76 27.99
C PRO A 294 3.01 0.53 27.61
N ALA A 295 4.34 0.65 27.57
CA ALA A 295 5.22 -0.46 27.19
C ALA A 295 5.06 -1.71 28.06
N PHE A 296 4.60 -1.55 29.30
CA PHE A 296 4.38 -2.67 30.23
C PHE A 296 3.22 -3.58 29.85
N ALA A 297 2.39 -3.20 28.88
CA ALA A 297 1.29 -4.06 28.42
C ALA A 297 1.65 -4.93 27.22
N VAL A 298 2.88 -4.87 26.73
CA VAL A 298 3.39 -5.68 25.61
C VAL A 298 4.83 -6.19 25.87
N ASP A 299 5.27 -6.23 27.13
CA ASP A 299 6.63 -6.62 27.53
C ASP A 299 6.77 -8.13 27.81
N GLY A 300 5.68 -8.89 27.70
CA GLY A 300 5.63 -10.32 27.99
C GLY A 300 5.53 -10.65 29.48
N SER A 301 5.45 -9.65 30.37
CA SER A 301 5.41 -9.84 31.83
C SER A 301 3.99 -9.71 32.37
N LEU A 302 3.59 -10.66 33.18
CA LEU A 302 2.31 -10.59 33.92
C LEU A 302 2.43 -9.83 35.26
N THR A 303 3.64 -9.38 35.61
CA THR A 303 3.88 -8.64 36.87
C THR A 303 3.87 -7.12 36.69
N THR A 304 4.09 -6.66 35.48
CA THR A 304 3.99 -5.26 35.02
C THR A 304 2.57 -4.94 34.56
N ARG A 305 2.22 -3.70 34.37
CA ARG A 305 0.96 -3.29 33.76
C ARG A 305 1.04 -1.87 33.19
N TRP A 306 0.23 -1.60 32.19
CA TRP A 306 -0.18 -0.26 31.85
C TRP A 306 -1.42 0.16 32.65
N GLU A 307 -1.47 1.44 33.03
CA GLU A 307 -2.64 2.04 33.65
C GLU A 307 -2.82 3.46 33.09
N SER A 308 -4.00 3.77 32.60
CA SER A 308 -4.34 5.13 32.20
C SER A 308 -4.37 6.06 33.42
N SER A 309 -4.08 7.35 33.22
CA SER A 309 -4.35 8.34 34.24
C SER A 309 -5.84 8.44 34.50
N TYR A 310 -6.20 8.75 35.77
CA TYR A 310 -7.58 8.93 36.16
C TYR A 310 -8.26 10.02 35.34
N SER A 311 -9.32 9.69 34.61
CA SER A 311 -10.12 10.67 33.89
C SER A 311 -11.55 10.16 33.73
N PHE A 312 -12.49 10.80 34.37
CA PHE A 312 -13.92 10.51 34.19
C PHE A 312 -14.50 11.02 32.86
N LEU A 313 -13.74 11.79 32.10
CA LEU A 313 -14.28 12.61 31.00
C LEU A 313 -13.86 12.17 29.62
N THR A 314 -13.02 11.15 29.47
CA THR A 314 -12.45 10.77 28.18
C THR A 314 -12.37 9.27 27.96
N HIS A 315 -12.58 8.83 26.75
CA HIS A 315 -12.31 7.46 26.32
C HIS A 315 -10.80 7.24 26.31
N ASN A 316 -10.35 6.32 27.16
CA ASN A 316 -8.95 5.92 27.12
C ASN A 316 -8.74 4.90 25.99
N TYR A 317 -7.61 5.02 25.32
CA TYR A 317 -7.20 4.05 24.33
C TYR A 317 -5.74 3.64 24.52
N PHE A 318 -5.42 2.47 23.98
CA PHE A 318 -4.09 1.90 23.95
C PHE A 318 -3.81 1.40 22.54
N ASP A 319 -2.78 1.92 21.89
CA ASP A 319 -2.40 1.63 20.52
C ASP A 319 -1.14 0.79 20.48
N VAL A 320 -1.16 -0.24 19.64
CA VAL A 320 0.02 -1.03 19.25
C VAL A 320 0.34 -0.74 17.79
N ASP A 321 1.55 -0.28 17.50
CA ASP A 321 2.08 -0.16 16.14
C ASP A 321 2.86 -1.42 15.78
N LEU A 322 2.33 -2.23 14.91
CA LEU A 322 2.93 -3.51 14.49
C LEU A 322 4.17 -3.32 13.60
N GLN A 323 4.47 -2.10 13.17
CA GLN A 323 5.62 -1.74 12.32
C GLN A 323 5.61 -2.40 10.93
N GLY A 324 4.44 -2.78 10.47
CA GLY A 324 4.21 -3.43 9.18
C GLY A 324 2.88 -4.15 9.16
N PRO A 325 2.41 -4.60 7.99
CA PRO A 325 1.14 -5.32 7.89
C PRO A 325 1.24 -6.73 8.47
N HIS A 326 0.26 -7.06 9.31
CA HIS A 326 0.08 -8.37 9.93
C HIS A 326 -1.34 -8.84 9.70
N GLU A 327 -1.52 -10.13 9.51
CA GLU A 327 -2.82 -10.78 9.49
C GLU A 327 -3.12 -11.31 10.90
N LEU A 328 -4.12 -10.71 11.54
CA LEU A 328 -4.50 -11.01 12.92
C LEU A 328 -5.73 -11.93 12.95
N GLN A 329 -5.70 -12.91 13.82
CA GLN A 329 -6.79 -13.89 14.00
C GLN A 329 -7.49 -13.75 15.36
N GLY A 330 -6.86 -13.05 16.31
CA GLY A 330 -7.42 -12.87 17.65
C GLY A 330 -6.52 -12.03 18.54
N ALA A 331 -6.98 -11.85 19.77
CA ALA A 331 -6.24 -11.16 20.82
C ALA A 331 -6.42 -11.85 22.17
N GLU A 332 -5.42 -11.74 23.04
CA GLU A 332 -5.47 -12.16 24.44
C GLU A 332 -5.16 -10.95 25.31
N LEU A 333 -6.06 -10.66 26.24
CA LEU A 333 -5.93 -9.56 27.19
C LEU A 333 -5.79 -10.13 28.60
N GLN A 334 -4.66 -9.90 29.25
CA GLN A 334 -4.49 -10.13 30.67
C GLN A 334 -4.88 -8.85 31.41
N LEU A 335 -6.05 -8.87 32.01
CA LEU A 335 -6.64 -7.74 32.72
C LEU A 335 -6.06 -7.64 34.14
N SER A 336 -5.91 -6.44 34.64
CA SER A 336 -5.53 -6.23 36.03
C SER A 336 -6.79 -6.12 36.89
N THR A 337 -6.95 -7.03 37.82
CA THR A 337 -8.00 -6.93 38.83
C THR A 337 -7.50 -6.14 40.05
N THR A 338 -8.32 -5.25 40.55
CA THR A 338 -8.13 -4.64 41.87
C THR A 338 -9.38 -4.96 42.69
N ALA A 339 -9.23 -4.97 44.02
CA ALA A 339 -10.32 -5.30 44.96
C ALA A 339 -11.52 -4.31 44.94
N THR A 340 -11.46 -3.26 44.13
CA THR A 340 -12.50 -2.24 44.00
C THR A 340 -13.11 -2.24 42.61
N ALA A 341 -14.43 -2.21 42.53
CA ALA A 341 -15.22 -2.17 41.27
C ALA A 341 -14.85 -1.02 40.31
N ALA A 342 -14.24 0.04 40.82
CA ALA A 342 -13.87 1.21 40.05
C ALA A 342 -12.65 1.00 39.14
N ALA A 343 -12.06 -0.16 39.07
CA ALA A 343 -10.75 -0.38 38.47
C ALA A 343 -10.70 -1.45 37.39
N ALA A 344 -11.80 -2.12 37.09
CA ALA A 344 -11.87 -3.14 36.04
C ALA A 344 -12.40 -2.54 34.73
N MET A 345 -11.86 -2.96 33.60
CA MET A 345 -12.44 -2.65 32.29
C MET A 345 -13.69 -3.49 32.10
N THR A 346 -14.85 -2.87 32.23
CA THR A 346 -16.15 -3.54 32.09
C THR A 346 -16.70 -3.46 30.68
N ALA A 347 -16.32 -2.42 29.92
CA ALA A 347 -16.64 -2.32 28.51
C ALA A 347 -15.45 -1.83 27.68
N PHE A 348 -15.16 -2.52 26.60
CA PHE A 348 -14.07 -2.20 25.70
C PHE A 348 -14.29 -2.79 24.30
N GLU A 349 -13.51 -2.35 23.34
CA GLU A 349 -13.47 -2.91 21.98
C GLU A 349 -12.06 -2.84 21.41
N LEU A 350 -11.80 -3.68 20.39
CA LEU A 350 -10.61 -3.56 19.58
C LEU A 350 -10.96 -2.92 18.23
N GLN A 351 -10.05 -2.06 17.78
CA GLN A 351 -10.13 -1.43 16.47
C GLN A 351 -8.84 -1.71 15.70
N ALA A 352 -8.97 -1.91 14.41
CA ALA A 352 -7.87 -2.02 13.46
C ALA A 352 -7.75 -0.75 12.62
N TRP A 353 -6.52 -0.38 12.28
CA TRP A 353 -6.25 0.69 11.34
C TRP A 353 -6.36 0.18 9.91
N ASP A 354 -7.29 0.71 9.12
CA ASP A 354 -7.51 0.28 7.73
C ASP A 354 -6.68 1.06 6.70
N GLY A 355 -5.77 1.92 7.16
CA GLY A 355 -4.99 2.81 6.32
C GLY A 355 -5.57 4.23 6.21
N GLY A 356 -6.77 4.47 6.72
CA GLY A 356 -7.44 5.76 6.70
C GLY A 356 -8.15 6.13 8.00
N CYS A 357 -8.70 5.16 8.69
CA CYS A 357 -9.42 5.34 9.95
C CYS A 357 -9.37 4.09 10.82
N TRP A 358 -9.76 4.24 12.07
CA TRP A 358 -9.93 3.13 13.00
C TRP A 358 -11.30 2.47 12.80
N LYS A 359 -11.31 1.16 12.74
CA LYS A 359 -12.53 0.35 12.60
C LYS A 359 -12.62 -0.69 13.68
N THR A 360 -13.76 -0.79 14.30
CA THR A 360 -14.05 -1.86 15.26
C THR A 360 -13.90 -3.22 14.58
N ILE A 361 -13.08 -4.08 15.17
CA ILE A 361 -12.91 -5.46 14.70
C ILE A 361 -14.16 -6.24 15.10
N PRO A 362 -14.88 -6.86 14.15
CA PRO A 362 -16.08 -7.62 14.45
C PRO A 362 -15.82 -8.75 15.46
N GLY A 363 -16.70 -8.88 16.45
CA GLY A 363 -16.59 -9.88 17.53
C GLY A 363 -15.72 -9.44 18.71
N THR A 364 -15.18 -8.21 18.73
CA THR A 364 -14.32 -7.73 19.82
C THR A 364 -14.96 -6.74 20.77
N VAL A 365 -16.20 -6.36 20.52
CA VAL A 365 -16.96 -5.50 21.44
C VAL A 365 -17.34 -6.29 22.67
N VAL A 366 -16.90 -5.82 23.83
CA VAL A 366 -17.22 -6.40 25.13
C VAL A 366 -17.95 -5.36 25.95
N ASP A 367 -19.20 -5.63 26.29
CA ASP A 367 -20.00 -4.85 27.21
C ASP A 367 -20.34 -5.72 28.42
N GLY A 368 -20.17 -5.19 29.63
CA GLY A 368 -20.46 -5.92 30.85
C GLY A 368 -19.46 -7.02 31.21
N ASN A 369 -18.16 -6.79 30.98
CA ASN A 369 -17.11 -7.71 31.43
C ASN A 369 -17.12 -7.85 32.94
N PRO A 370 -17.22 -9.09 33.52
CA PRO A 370 -17.23 -9.28 34.94
C PRO A 370 -15.97 -8.73 35.62
N LEU A 371 -16.13 -8.08 36.76
CA LEU A 371 -15.04 -7.47 37.55
C LEU A 371 -13.96 -8.47 38.00
N THR A 372 -14.33 -9.76 38.11
CA THR A 372 -13.43 -10.86 38.49
C THR A 372 -12.63 -11.42 37.30
N THR A 373 -12.93 -11.01 36.08
CA THR A 373 -12.26 -11.54 34.89
C THR A 373 -10.83 -11.01 34.80
N THR A 374 -9.87 -11.92 34.85
CA THR A 374 -8.43 -11.61 34.75
C THR A 374 -7.87 -11.86 33.38
N PHE A 375 -8.58 -12.60 32.53
CA PHE A 375 -8.13 -12.98 31.20
C PHE A 375 -9.27 -12.99 30.20
N ARG A 376 -9.03 -12.50 29.00
CA ARG A 376 -9.97 -12.54 27.87
C ARG A 376 -9.26 -12.97 26.61
N THR A 377 -9.81 -13.97 25.95
CA THR A 377 -9.48 -14.31 24.56
C THR A 377 -10.58 -13.76 23.66
N LEU A 378 -10.19 -13.03 22.64
CA LEU A 378 -11.06 -12.49 21.60
C LEU A 378 -10.67 -13.15 20.28
N SER A 379 -11.53 -14.04 19.78
CA SER A 379 -11.39 -14.59 18.43
C SER A 379 -12.05 -13.64 17.43
N PHE A 380 -11.34 -13.26 16.39
CA PHE A 380 -11.92 -12.42 15.36
C PHE A 380 -12.84 -13.25 14.45
N THR A 381 -13.96 -12.69 14.04
CA THR A 381 -14.92 -13.40 13.16
C THR A 381 -14.34 -13.70 11.78
N SER A 382 -13.35 -12.93 11.37
CA SER A 382 -12.52 -13.14 10.18
C SER A 382 -11.12 -12.55 10.43
N PRO A 383 -10.06 -13.08 9.80
CA PRO A 383 -8.73 -12.47 9.88
C PRO A 383 -8.75 -11.00 9.44
N VAL A 384 -7.96 -10.19 10.13
CA VAL A 384 -7.86 -8.73 9.89
C VAL A 384 -6.43 -8.36 9.52
N ILE A 385 -6.23 -7.78 8.34
CA ILE A 385 -4.92 -7.28 7.92
C ILE A 385 -4.80 -5.81 8.31
N THR A 386 -3.83 -5.51 9.16
CA THR A 386 -3.62 -4.15 9.70
C THR A 386 -2.17 -3.90 10.06
N THR A 387 -1.80 -2.62 10.17
CA THR A 387 -0.51 -2.16 10.70
C THR A 387 -0.59 -1.70 12.14
N LYS A 388 -1.81 -1.46 12.67
CA LYS A 388 -2.00 -0.95 14.04
C LYS A 388 -3.31 -1.49 14.62
N VAL A 389 -3.28 -1.77 15.92
CA VAL A 389 -4.47 -2.14 16.69
C VAL A 389 -4.65 -1.18 17.86
N ARG A 390 -5.88 -0.80 18.11
CA ARG A 390 -6.31 0.03 19.23
C ARG A 390 -7.24 -0.76 20.15
N LEU A 391 -6.96 -0.74 21.44
CA LEU A 391 -7.93 -1.07 22.49
C LEU A 391 -8.59 0.24 22.94
N VAL A 392 -9.92 0.31 22.86
CA VAL A 392 -10.71 1.43 23.37
C VAL A 392 -11.42 1.00 24.64
N CYS A 393 -11.17 1.69 25.75
CA CYS A 393 -11.90 1.50 27.01
C CYS A 393 -13.11 2.45 27.04
N LYS A 394 -14.31 1.91 27.26
CA LYS A 394 -15.55 2.66 27.09
C LYS A 394 -16.11 3.25 28.39
N ASP A 395 -15.94 2.59 29.52
CA ASP A 395 -16.70 2.89 30.73
C ASP A 395 -15.91 2.95 32.05
N ALA A 396 -14.60 2.77 31.99
CA ALA A 396 -13.79 2.72 33.19
C ALA A 396 -13.04 4.05 33.43
N PRO A 397 -12.97 4.56 34.66
CA PRO A 397 -12.12 5.68 35.00
C PRO A 397 -10.63 5.34 34.82
N TYR A 398 -10.29 4.04 34.85
CA TYR A 398 -8.96 3.54 34.56
C TYR A 398 -9.01 2.36 33.62
N CYS A 399 -8.21 2.40 32.57
CA CYS A 399 -7.84 1.21 31.82
C CYS A 399 -6.61 0.59 32.46
N ARG A 400 -6.67 -0.70 32.72
CA ARG A 400 -5.57 -1.46 33.32
C ARG A 400 -5.34 -2.74 32.56
N LEU A 401 -4.14 -2.92 32.03
CA LEU A 401 -3.80 -4.04 31.19
C LEU A 401 -2.41 -4.54 31.58
N ARG A 402 -2.31 -5.82 32.00
CA ARG A 402 -1.02 -6.45 32.30
C ARG A 402 -0.31 -6.87 31.04
N GLU A 403 -1.06 -7.53 30.13
CA GLU A 403 -0.49 -7.96 28.86
C GLU A 403 -1.56 -7.92 27.77
N PHE A 404 -1.18 -7.41 26.61
CA PHE A 404 -1.99 -7.38 25.41
C PHE A 404 -1.26 -8.13 24.30
N LYS A 405 -1.74 -9.31 23.97
CA LYS A 405 -1.23 -10.11 22.87
C LYS A 405 -2.13 -9.98 21.66
N LEU A 406 -1.54 -9.84 20.51
CA LEU A 406 -2.19 -9.90 19.21
C LEU A 406 -1.70 -11.15 18.50
N MET A 407 -2.63 -12.08 18.26
CA MET A 407 -2.31 -13.38 17.67
C MET A 407 -2.42 -13.27 16.15
N GLY A 408 -1.31 -13.41 15.47
CA GLY A 408 -1.27 -13.21 14.00
C GLY A 408 0.03 -13.65 13.34
N THR A 409 0.11 -13.35 12.05
CA THR A 409 1.27 -13.65 11.20
C THR A 409 1.82 -12.38 10.58
N PRO A 410 3.16 -12.21 10.50
CA PRO A 410 3.78 -11.06 9.87
C PRO A 410 3.72 -11.12 8.34
N ASN A 411 4.13 -10.04 7.69
CA ASN A 411 4.31 -9.93 6.24
C ASN A 411 3.04 -10.12 5.40
N ALA A 412 1.86 -9.82 5.97
CA ALA A 412 0.63 -9.75 5.20
C ALA A 412 0.70 -8.62 4.15
N VAL A 413 -0.07 -8.75 3.09
CA VAL A 413 -0.20 -7.70 2.08
C VAL A 413 -1.41 -6.84 2.43
N LEU A 414 -1.20 -5.52 2.59
CA LEU A 414 -2.33 -4.61 2.80
C LEU A 414 -3.27 -4.63 1.60
N PRO A 415 -4.58 -4.59 1.84
CA PRO A 415 -5.55 -4.42 0.76
C PRO A 415 -5.23 -3.17 -0.07
N THR A 416 -5.23 -3.30 -1.39
CA THR A 416 -4.92 -2.20 -2.32
C THR A 416 -6.14 -1.36 -2.70
N GLY A 417 -7.34 -1.79 -2.34
CA GLY A 417 -8.59 -1.09 -2.64
C GLY A 417 -8.82 0.18 -1.80
N PRO A 418 -9.93 0.89 -2.04
CA PRO A 418 -10.33 2.08 -1.28
C PRO A 418 -10.50 1.75 0.21
N THR A 419 -10.37 2.78 1.06
CA THR A 419 -10.74 2.67 2.48
C THR A 419 -12.27 2.77 2.62
N THR A 420 -12.80 2.45 3.79
CA THR A 420 -14.25 2.50 4.04
C THR A 420 -14.55 3.37 5.28
N CYS A 421 -13.83 4.49 5.42
CA CYS A 421 -14.08 5.48 6.47
C CYS A 421 -15.42 6.21 6.24
N ALA A 422 -15.97 6.81 7.28
CA ALA A 422 -17.17 7.63 7.16
C ALA A 422 -16.83 8.97 6.51
N ALA A 423 -16.64 8.95 5.19
CA ALA A 423 -16.36 10.13 4.37
C ALA A 423 -17.65 10.84 3.90
N GLY A 424 -17.56 12.12 3.59
CA GLY A 424 -18.68 12.92 3.09
C GLY A 424 -19.73 13.32 4.15
N GLN A 425 -19.52 12.98 5.40
CA GLN A 425 -20.44 13.30 6.51
C GLN A 425 -19.68 13.62 7.80
N GLN A 426 -20.30 14.36 8.69
CA GLN A 426 -19.76 14.53 10.03
C GLN A 426 -20.04 13.31 10.91
N THR A 427 -19.05 12.93 11.69
CA THR A 427 -19.14 11.90 12.72
C THR A 427 -18.61 12.44 14.05
N VAL A 428 -18.89 11.76 15.14
CA VAL A 428 -18.30 12.06 16.44
C VAL A 428 -17.10 11.15 16.67
N ALA A 429 -15.93 11.75 16.83
CA ALA A 429 -14.76 11.05 17.34
C ALA A 429 -14.65 11.33 18.85
N ARG A 430 -14.55 10.27 19.62
CA ARG A 430 -14.28 10.35 21.06
C ARG A 430 -12.79 10.26 21.28
N GLY A 431 -12.24 11.23 21.97
CA GLY A 431 -10.81 11.32 22.19
C GLY A 431 -10.46 11.49 23.68
N PRO A 432 -9.21 11.21 24.03
CA PRO A 432 -8.77 11.33 25.42
C PRO A 432 -8.74 12.78 25.92
N ARG A 433 -8.80 13.75 25.01
CA ARG A 433 -8.68 15.19 25.32
C ARG A 433 -9.95 15.96 25.03
N TYR A 434 -10.52 15.73 23.85
CA TYR A 434 -11.76 16.34 23.38
C TYR A 434 -12.57 15.28 22.63
N ASP A 435 -13.89 15.34 22.80
CA ASP A 435 -14.78 14.81 21.78
C ASP A 435 -14.82 15.83 20.64
N ALA A 436 -14.88 15.37 19.43
CA ALA A 436 -14.84 16.26 18.28
C ALA A 436 -15.83 15.82 17.21
N ALA A 437 -16.45 16.79 16.52
CA ALA A 437 -17.02 16.53 15.23
C ALA A 437 -15.90 16.38 14.20
N VAL A 438 -15.94 15.32 13.42
CA VAL A 438 -14.94 14.97 12.39
C VAL A 438 -15.65 14.91 11.05
N PHE A 439 -15.11 15.63 10.08
CA PHE A 439 -15.49 15.50 8.68
C PHE A 439 -14.28 15.01 7.88
N LEU A 440 -14.50 13.99 7.05
CA LEU A 440 -13.55 13.52 6.05
C LEU A 440 -14.08 13.87 4.66
N PRO A 441 -13.24 14.37 3.72
CA PRO A 441 -13.66 14.66 2.35
C PRO A 441 -14.34 13.47 1.68
N GLU A 442 -15.27 13.72 0.75
CA GLU A 442 -15.97 12.65 0.02
C GLU A 442 -14.99 11.68 -0.65
N ALA A 443 -13.95 12.21 -1.29
CA ALA A 443 -12.89 11.41 -1.95
C ALA A 443 -11.86 10.80 -0.99
N TYR A 444 -12.04 10.92 0.34
CA TYR A 444 -11.09 10.38 1.31
C TYR A 444 -10.87 8.89 1.16
N ASN A 445 -11.88 8.15 0.73
CA ASN A 445 -11.81 6.69 0.58
C ASN A 445 -11.24 6.21 -0.75
N ASP A 446 -11.04 7.07 -1.76
CA ASP A 446 -10.69 6.68 -3.12
C ASP A 446 -9.35 5.96 -3.21
N ASP A 447 -8.39 6.38 -2.36
CA ASP A 447 -7.11 5.70 -2.24
C ASP A 447 -6.60 5.71 -0.78
N ARG A 448 -5.50 4.98 -0.52
CA ARG A 448 -4.87 4.87 0.81
C ARG A 448 -3.64 5.77 0.98
N THR A 449 -3.24 6.51 -0.04
CA THR A 449 -1.96 7.23 -0.10
C THR A 449 -2.10 8.74 0.00
N THR A 450 -3.18 9.29 -0.54
CA THR A 450 -3.45 10.73 -0.52
C THR A 450 -3.54 11.26 0.91
N ARG A 451 -2.71 12.27 1.19
CA ARG A 451 -2.74 13.03 2.44
C ARG A 451 -3.54 14.31 2.25
N TRP A 452 -4.36 14.62 3.22
CA TRP A 452 -5.35 15.68 3.16
C TRP A 452 -4.99 16.86 4.04
N PRO A 453 -5.27 18.10 3.62
CA PRO A 453 -5.18 19.27 4.50
C PRO A 453 -6.01 19.05 5.77
N LEU A 454 -5.56 19.62 6.88
CA LEU A 454 -6.27 19.57 8.15
C LEU A 454 -6.69 20.96 8.61
N ILE A 455 -7.96 21.12 8.90
CA ILE A 455 -8.52 22.32 9.55
C ILE A 455 -9.00 21.92 10.96
N ILE A 456 -8.44 22.55 12.00
CA ILE A 456 -8.98 22.46 13.36
C ILE A 456 -9.81 23.70 13.63
N SER A 457 -11.11 23.51 13.91
CA SER A 457 -12.09 24.58 14.09
C SER A 457 -12.54 24.71 15.53
N LEU A 458 -12.26 25.85 16.16
CA LEU A 458 -12.50 26.11 17.57
C LEU A 458 -13.78 26.95 17.75
N HIS A 459 -14.72 26.45 18.56
CA HIS A 459 -15.96 27.16 18.87
C HIS A 459 -15.75 28.33 19.84
N GLY A 460 -16.74 29.19 19.99
CA GLY A 460 -16.80 30.24 21.01
C GLY A 460 -17.27 29.72 22.38
N ILE A 461 -17.41 30.66 23.33
CA ILE A 461 -17.87 30.36 24.71
C ILE A 461 -19.22 29.68 24.74
N GLY A 462 -20.14 30.06 23.85
CA GLY A 462 -21.49 29.48 23.77
C GLY A 462 -21.57 28.05 23.25
N GLY A 463 -20.51 27.57 22.56
CA GLY A 463 -20.46 26.22 21.99
C GLY A 463 -20.03 25.13 22.97
N SER A 464 -19.65 25.49 24.21
CA SER A 464 -19.29 24.50 25.23
C SER A 464 -20.53 23.79 25.76
N THR A 465 -20.52 22.46 25.74
CA THR A 465 -21.57 21.65 26.38
C THR A 465 -21.07 21.11 27.70
N LEU A 466 -21.83 21.34 28.77
CA LEU A 466 -21.55 20.79 30.09
C LEU A 466 -22.01 19.32 30.26
N THR A 467 -22.63 18.77 29.22
CA THR A 467 -23.20 17.43 29.25
C THR A 467 -22.22 16.36 28.78
N VAL A 468 -22.30 15.18 29.39
CA VAL A 468 -21.53 13.98 29.00
C VAL A 468 -22.01 13.40 27.67
N ASP A 469 -23.05 13.98 27.08
CA ASP A 469 -23.59 13.53 25.79
C ASP A 469 -22.66 13.92 24.65
N HIS A 470 -21.96 12.92 24.15
CA HIS A 470 -21.00 13.04 23.07
C HIS A 470 -21.64 13.42 21.73
N THR A 471 -22.96 13.20 21.57
CA THR A 471 -23.70 13.56 20.36
C THR A 471 -24.05 15.04 20.32
N ALA A 472 -23.96 15.74 21.45
CA ALA A 472 -24.25 17.17 21.55
C ALA A 472 -23.36 18.03 20.63
N VAL A 473 -22.16 17.55 20.29
CA VAL A 473 -21.28 18.23 19.30
C VAL A 473 -21.95 18.36 17.93
N LEU A 474 -22.78 17.39 17.54
CA LEU A 474 -23.52 17.40 16.27
C LEU A 474 -24.94 17.95 16.43
N ALA A 475 -25.51 17.90 17.63
CA ALA A 475 -26.87 18.34 17.88
C ALA A 475 -27.04 19.87 17.76
N ASN A 476 -26.06 20.63 18.22
CA ASN A 476 -26.01 22.08 18.14
C ASN A 476 -24.66 22.57 17.63
N PRO A 477 -24.32 22.31 16.35
CA PRO A 477 -23.06 22.72 15.80
C PRO A 477 -22.97 24.25 15.70
N GLU A 478 -21.81 24.81 16.06
CA GLU A 478 -21.49 26.22 15.92
C GLU A 478 -20.31 26.41 14.95
N GLY A 479 -20.28 27.56 14.30
CA GLY A 479 -19.19 27.94 13.42
C GLY A 479 -19.04 27.03 12.20
N LEU A 480 -17.82 26.53 11.95
CA LEU A 480 -17.55 25.71 10.78
C LEU A 480 -18.32 24.37 10.81
N ALA A 481 -18.47 23.76 11.97
CA ALA A 481 -19.20 22.49 12.09
C ALA A 481 -20.64 22.60 11.62
N LYS A 482 -21.28 23.75 11.77
CA LYS A 482 -22.65 24.04 11.31
C LYS A 482 -22.78 23.98 9.78
N GLN A 483 -21.74 24.37 9.04
CA GLN A 483 -21.78 24.45 7.57
C GLN A 483 -21.93 23.06 6.93
N PHE A 484 -21.49 22.01 7.61
CA PHE A 484 -21.61 20.64 7.13
C PHE A 484 -23.06 20.09 7.12
N ASN A 485 -24.04 20.84 7.60
CA ASN A 485 -25.46 20.55 7.36
C ASN A 485 -25.84 20.72 5.87
N SER A 486 -25.09 21.53 5.12
CA SER A 486 -25.26 21.72 3.68
C SER A 486 -24.53 20.64 2.87
N ALA A 487 -25.24 19.94 1.98
CA ALA A 487 -24.65 18.95 1.08
C ALA A 487 -23.64 19.58 0.11
N SER A 488 -23.96 20.78 -0.42
CA SER A 488 -23.05 21.49 -1.32
C SER A 488 -21.76 21.93 -0.63
N PHE A 489 -21.82 22.29 0.65
CA PHE A 489 -20.64 22.61 1.44
C PHE A 489 -19.77 21.37 1.68
N ARG A 490 -20.39 20.22 2.01
CA ARG A 490 -19.65 18.96 2.17
C ARG A 490 -18.92 18.55 0.90
N ALA A 491 -19.58 18.61 -0.25
CA ALA A 491 -18.98 18.28 -1.54
C ALA A 491 -17.82 19.22 -1.92
N ALA A 492 -17.88 20.49 -1.50
CA ALA A 492 -16.81 21.46 -1.77
C ALA A 492 -15.61 21.35 -0.83
N MET A 493 -15.76 20.73 0.35
CA MET A 493 -14.72 20.70 1.37
C MET A 493 -13.67 19.62 1.09
N GLN A 494 -12.49 20.05 0.65
CA GLN A 494 -11.35 19.18 0.32
C GLN A 494 -10.30 19.14 1.45
N ALA A 495 -10.76 19.06 2.70
CA ALA A 495 -9.91 18.97 3.88
C ALA A 495 -10.54 18.09 4.96
N ILE A 496 -9.71 17.46 5.78
CA ILE A 496 -10.15 16.89 7.06
C ILE A 496 -10.50 18.06 7.97
N VAL A 497 -11.67 18.02 8.60
CA VAL A 497 -12.06 19.07 9.58
C VAL A 497 -12.32 18.41 10.92
N ILE A 498 -11.64 18.92 11.95
CA ILE A 498 -11.81 18.51 13.35
C ILE A 498 -12.37 19.71 14.12
N SER A 499 -13.55 19.56 14.71
CA SER A 499 -14.15 20.57 15.56
C SER A 499 -14.24 20.03 17.00
N PRO A 500 -13.21 20.26 17.83
CA PRO A 500 -13.20 19.78 19.21
C PRO A 500 -14.24 20.52 20.06
N ASN A 501 -14.85 19.82 21.01
CA ASN A 501 -15.79 20.38 21.96
C ASN A 501 -15.08 20.60 23.33
N GLN A 502 -15.08 21.84 23.79
CA GLN A 502 -14.62 22.20 25.11
C GLN A 502 -15.73 21.96 26.15
N ARG A 503 -15.54 21.01 27.07
CA ARG A 503 -16.55 20.60 28.05
C ARG A 503 -16.70 21.52 29.27
N ALA A 504 -15.66 22.27 29.62
CA ALA A 504 -15.68 23.17 30.76
C ALA A 504 -14.72 24.35 30.52
N PRO A 505 -15.02 25.53 31.08
CA PRO A 505 -14.09 26.65 31.02
C PRO A 505 -12.77 26.28 31.72
N VAL A 506 -11.67 26.41 31.00
CA VAL A 506 -10.34 26.25 31.58
C VAL A 506 -9.99 27.55 32.30
N THR A 507 -9.98 27.51 33.60
CA THR A 507 -9.80 28.70 34.46
C THR A 507 -8.39 29.32 34.43
N ASN A 508 -7.42 28.70 33.69
CA ASN A 508 -6.01 29.07 33.75
C ASN A 508 -5.30 29.29 32.40
N SER A 509 -6.03 29.48 31.30
CA SER A 509 -5.40 29.68 30.00
C SER A 509 -5.54 31.11 29.51
N GLY A 510 -4.67 32.01 29.94
CA GLY A 510 -4.47 33.33 29.36
C GLY A 510 -5.73 34.00 28.76
N ASN A 511 -5.61 34.58 27.58
CA ASN A 511 -6.75 35.13 26.81
C ASN A 511 -7.52 34.10 25.97
N GLY A 512 -7.09 32.84 25.97
CA GLY A 512 -7.65 31.75 25.16
C GLY A 512 -8.64 30.88 25.94
N TRP A 513 -9.59 30.30 25.22
CA TRP A 513 -10.63 29.43 25.75
C TRP A 513 -10.21 27.96 25.81
N PHE A 514 -9.43 27.51 24.81
CA PHE A 514 -8.84 26.18 24.76
C PHE A 514 -7.43 26.21 25.30
N ASN A 515 -6.97 25.13 25.93
CA ASN A 515 -5.59 24.98 26.34
C ASN A 515 -4.70 24.63 25.13
N VAL A 516 -3.70 25.46 24.84
CA VAL A 516 -2.80 25.32 23.68
C VAL A 516 -2.07 23.96 23.67
N ASN A 517 -1.54 23.52 24.83
CA ASN A 517 -0.85 22.23 24.91
C ASN A 517 -1.79 21.05 24.63
N THR A 518 -3.04 21.15 25.06
CA THR A 518 -4.07 20.13 24.77
C THR A 518 -4.44 20.12 23.29
N LEU A 519 -4.50 21.28 22.63
CA LEU A 519 -4.72 21.38 21.19
C LEU A 519 -3.55 20.84 20.37
N LEU A 520 -2.32 21.07 20.80
CA LEU A 520 -1.15 20.46 20.15
C LEU A 520 -1.19 18.95 20.24
N ALA A 521 -1.54 18.44 21.40
CA ALA A 521 -1.68 17.00 21.54
C ALA A 521 -2.85 16.43 20.71
N LEU A 522 -3.97 17.18 20.56
CA LEU A 522 -5.04 16.83 19.63
C LEU A 522 -4.53 16.81 18.18
N LEU A 523 -3.73 17.80 17.78
CA LEU A 523 -3.11 17.85 16.46
C LEU A 523 -2.26 16.60 16.18
N GLU A 524 -1.39 16.24 17.13
CA GLU A 524 -0.53 15.07 16.98
C GLU A 524 -1.34 13.74 17.00
N ASP A 525 -2.38 13.67 17.81
CA ASP A 525 -3.30 12.53 17.79
C ASP A 525 -4.08 12.45 16.45
N THR A 526 -4.48 13.60 15.91
CA THR A 526 -5.17 13.65 14.59
C THR A 526 -4.26 13.17 13.47
N LYS A 527 -2.99 13.57 13.45
CA LYS A 527 -1.99 13.10 12.47
C LYS A 527 -1.77 11.58 12.53
N LYS A 528 -1.92 10.97 13.72
CA LYS A 528 -1.84 9.51 13.89
C LYS A 528 -3.09 8.78 13.43
N ASN A 529 -4.24 9.43 13.53
CA ASN A 529 -5.56 8.82 13.32
C ASN A 529 -6.12 9.05 11.93
N TYR A 530 -5.54 9.95 11.13
CA TYR A 530 -6.00 10.31 9.79
C TYR A 530 -4.83 10.58 8.86
N ARG A 531 -5.07 10.52 7.56
CA ARG A 531 -4.07 10.81 6.53
C ARG A 531 -3.88 12.32 6.36
N VAL A 532 -3.28 12.96 7.35
CA VAL A 532 -3.04 14.40 7.35
C VAL A 532 -1.79 14.76 6.53
N ASP A 533 -1.92 15.79 5.70
CA ASP A 533 -0.79 16.49 5.10
C ASP A 533 -0.22 17.48 6.14
N ALA A 534 0.94 17.17 6.70
CA ALA A 534 1.57 17.97 7.74
C ALA A 534 2.02 19.36 7.27
N ASP A 535 2.15 19.56 5.95
CA ASP A 535 2.48 20.84 5.33
C ASP A 535 1.26 21.77 5.19
N ARG A 536 0.05 21.23 5.37
CA ARG A 536 -1.22 21.95 5.22
C ARG A 536 -2.12 21.80 6.45
N VAL A 537 -1.63 22.32 7.58
CA VAL A 537 -2.35 22.35 8.86
C VAL A 537 -2.81 23.75 9.18
N TYR A 538 -4.09 23.91 9.42
CA TYR A 538 -4.75 25.19 9.66
C TYR A 538 -5.55 25.19 10.95
N PHE A 539 -5.59 26.33 11.61
CA PHE A 539 -6.50 26.57 12.72
C PHE A 539 -7.44 27.72 12.40
N THR A 540 -8.69 27.54 12.72
CA THR A 540 -9.70 28.59 12.68
C THR A 540 -10.48 28.59 13.98
N GLY A 541 -11.09 29.69 14.31
CA GLY A 541 -11.96 29.77 15.46
C GLY A 541 -12.75 31.07 15.49
N LEU A 542 -13.84 31.05 16.24
CA LEU A 542 -14.70 32.21 16.46
C LEU A 542 -14.62 32.65 17.91
N SER A 543 -14.69 33.96 18.18
CA SER A 543 -14.71 34.55 19.54
C SER A 543 -13.54 34.04 20.40
N GLY A 544 -13.77 33.31 21.48
CA GLY A 544 -12.74 32.67 22.30
C GLY A 544 -11.85 31.70 21.52
N GLY A 545 -12.41 30.94 20.57
CA GLY A 545 -11.66 30.08 19.68
C GLY A 545 -10.74 30.86 18.73
N ALA A 546 -11.14 32.07 18.30
CA ALA A 546 -10.29 32.96 17.53
C ALA A 546 -9.07 33.43 18.34
N ASN A 547 -9.26 33.82 19.60
CA ASN A 547 -8.17 34.18 20.49
C ASN A 547 -7.18 33.01 20.66
N THR A 548 -7.71 31.80 20.91
CA THR A 548 -6.87 30.60 21.05
C THR A 548 -6.08 30.31 19.77
N SER A 549 -6.63 30.53 18.58
CA SER A 549 -5.89 30.32 17.31
C SER A 549 -4.70 31.29 17.18
N ILE A 550 -4.83 32.51 17.69
CA ILE A 550 -3.74 33.47 17.78
C ILE A 550 -2.69 33.02 18.82
N ASP A 551 -3.13 32.62 20.03
CA ASP A 551 -2.23 32.17 21.10
C ASP A 551 -1.43 30.95 20.65
N LEU A 552 -2.07 30.01 19.96
CA LEU A 552 -1.40 28.85 19.35
C LEU A 552 -0.35 29.28 18.32
N ALA A 553 -0.69 30.25 17.46
CA ALA A 553 0.22 30.73 16.43
C ALA A 553 1.42 31.47 17.02
N LEU A 554 1.24 32.22 18.11
CA LEU A 554 2.33 32.88 18.82
C LEU A 554 3.37 31.89 19.39
N LEU A 555 2.91 30.71 19.79
CA LEU A 555 3.76 29.70 20.44
C LEU A 555 4.28 28.63 19.46
N HIS A 556 3.50 28.32 18.42
CA HIS A 556 3.72 27.13 17.57
C HIS A 556 3.45 27.38 16.08
N ARG A 557 3.80 28.58 15.57
CA ARG A 557 3.66 28.93 14.15
C ARG A 557 4.39 27.98 13.20
N ASP A 558 5.42 27.31 13.70
CA ASP A 558 6.21 26.30 12.98
C ASP A 558 5.40 25.05 12.60
N LYS A 559 4.21 24.90 13.15
CA LYS A 559 3.30 23.77 12.87
C LYS A 559 2.09 24.15 12.03
N LEU A 560 1.95 25.43 11.64
CA LEU A 560 0.75 25.98 11.03
C LEU A 560 1.06 26.58 9.67
N ALA A 561 0.29 26.20 8.65
CA ALA A 561 0.37 26.82 7.33
C ALA A 561 -0.36 28.18 7.29
N ALA A 562 -1.51 28.29 7.96
CA ALA A 562 -2.28 29.53 8.11
C ALA A 562 -3.26 29.46 9.28
N ILE A 563 -3.80 30.62 9.69
CA ILE A 563 -4.90 30.70 10.64
C ILE A 563 -6.02 31.62 10.15
N VAL A 564 -7.24 31.34 10.62
CA VAL A 564 -8.46 32.14 10.30
C VAL A 564 -9.19 32.52 11.59
N PRO A 565 -8.82 33.61 12.25
CA PRO A 565 -9.52 34.11 13.44
C PRO A 565 -10.76 34.93 13.03
N ILE A 566 -11.93 34.61 13.62
CA ILE A 566 -13.20 35.28 13.35
C ILE A 566 -13.73 35.95 14.62
N ALA A 567 -14.09 37.22 14.56
CA ALA A 567 -14.63 38.02 15.68
C ALA A 567 -13.72 37.96 16.92
N LEU A 568 -12.45 38.30 16.76
CA LEU A 568 -11.48 38.38 17.85
C LEU A 568 -11.96 39.30 18.98
N THR A 569 -11.84 38.83 20.22
CA THR A 569 -12.23 39.59 21.42
C THR A 569 -11.02 40.17 22.17
N SER A 570 -9.82 39.74 21.85
CA SER A 570 -8.59 40.26 22.42
C SER A 570 -7.53 40.52 21.34
N THR A 571 -6.54 41.33 21.67
CA THR A 571 -5.37 41.57 20.81
C THR A 571 -4.10 41.18 21.59
N PRO A 572 -3.20 40.41 21.00
CA PRO A 572 -1.95 40.02 21.67
C PRO A 572 -0.86 41.10 21.57
N THR A 573 -1.23 42.38 21.37
CA THR A 573 -0.26 43.48 21.16
C THR A 573 0.74 43.67 22.28
N ASN A 574 0.43 43.13 23.47
CA ASN A 574 1.34 43.12 24.62
C ASN A 574 2.23 41.86 24.69
N SER A 575 2.02 40.91 23.79
CA SER A 575 2.88 39.73 23.72
C SER A 575 4.26 40.11 23.14
N PRO A 576 5.38 39.70 23.78
CA PRO A 576 6.70 39.95 23.23
C PRO A 576 6.92 39.35 21.84
N ASN A 577 6.15 38.33 21.49
CA ASN A 577 6.29 37.56 20.23
C ASN A 577 5.24 37.94 19.19
N VAL A 578 4.46 39.02 19.36
CA VAL A 578 3.38 39.35 18.41
C VAL A 578 3.89 39.56 16.98
N CYS A 579 5.10 40.07 16.84
CA CYS A 579 5.71 40.30 15.53
C CYS A 579 6.08 39.00 14.80
N ASP A 580 6.17 37.90 15.51
CA ASP A 580 6.39 36.57 14.90
C ASP A 580 5.19 36.09 14.06
N LEU A 581 4.03 36.70 14.22
CA LEU A 581 2.87 36.47 13.36
C LEU A 581 2.99 37.14 11.98
N LYS A 582 3.95 38.05 11.78
CA LYS A 582 4.07 38.81 10.55
C LYS A 582 4.22 37.96 9.28
N PRO A 583 5.04 36.89 9.25
CA PRO A 583 5.18 36.00 8.10
C PRO A 583 4.06 34.95 8.00
N LEU A 584 3.18 34.81 9.01
CA LEU A 584 2.12 33.81 8.99
C LEU A 584 0.96 34.30 8.11
N PRO A 585 0.49 33.49 7.13
CA PRO A 585 -0.75 33.78 6.41
C PRO A 585 -1.94 33.80 7.39
N ILE A 586 -2.58 34.96 7.50
CA ILE A 586 -3.76 35.17 8.36
C ILE A 586 -4.86 35.82 7.53
N TRP A 587 -6.06 35.27 7.57
CA TRP A 587 -7.23 35.96 7.06
C TRP A 587 -8.28 36.09 8.16
N ALA A 588 -8.45 37.29 8.67
CA ALA A 588 -9.37 37.57 9.78
C ALA A 588 -10.69 38.14 9.26
N PHE A 589 -11.74 37.80 9.98
CA PHE A 589 -13.12 38.29 9.71
C PHE A 589 -13.66 38.96 10.95
N HIS A 590 -14.47 40.04 10.74
CA HIS A 590 -15.03 40.79 11.85
C HIS A 590 -16.38 41.40 11.47
N GLY A 591 -17.26 41.65 12.45
CA GLY A 591 -18.53 42.36 12.26
C GLY A 591 -18.37 43.85 12.51
N ALA A 592 -18.92 44.72 11.67
CA ALA A 592 -18.82 46.17 11.85
C ALA A 592 -19.50 46.67 13.15
N LEU A 593 -20.49 45.92 13.64
CA LEU A 593 -21.20 46.21 14.89
C LEU A 593 -20.52 45.62 16.13
N ASP A 594 -19.45 44.82 15.95
CA ASP A 594 -18.61 44.22 17.02
C ASP A 594 -17.40 45.12 17.25
N THR A 595 -17.58 46.14 18.07
CA THR A 595 -16.56 47.19 18.28
C THR A 595 -15.93 47.14 19.67
N PRO A 596 -14.61 47.42 19.74
CA PRO A 596 -13.68 47.76 18.65
C PRO A 596 -13.21 46.50 17.87
N SER A 597 -12.97 46.67 16.56
CA SER A 597 -12.46 45.57 15.71
C SER A 597 -11.04 45.19 16.13
N ARG A 598 -10.89 44.12 16.91
CA ARG A 598 -9.58 43.59 17.35
C ARG A 598 -8.77 43.00 16.20
N SER A 599 -9.46 42.42 15.21
CA SER A 599 -8.81 41.87 14.00
C SER A 599 -8.11 42.98 13.22
N THR A 600 -8.73 44.13 13.03
CA THR A 600 -8.12 45.31 12.37
C THR A 600 -6.93 45.85 13.18
N SER A 601 -7.06 45.89 14.50
CA SER A 601 -5.97 46.33 15.40
C SER A 601 -4.71 45.47 15.24
N ILE A 602 -4.83 44.13 15.14
CA ILE A 602 -3.69 43.25 14.89
C ILE A 602 -3.07 43.51 13.51
N LYS A 603 -3.86 43.63 12.46
CA LYS A 603 -3.37 43.91 11.11
C LYS A 603 -2.54 45.19 11.07
N VAL A 604 -3.11 46.28 11.62
CA VAL A 604 -2.40 47.58 11.70
C VAL A 604 -1.10 47.45 12.50
N TRP A 605 -1.13 46.72 13.61
CA TRP A 605 0.07 46.51 14.43
C TRP A 605 1.18 45.77 13.66
N LEU A 606 0.83 44.65 13.01
CA LEU A 606 1.79 43.84 12.25
C LEU A 606 2.41 44.65 11.10
N ASP A 607 1.64 45.50 10.45
CA ASP A 607 2.12 46.31 9.33
C ASP A 607 2.95 47.52 9.75
N THR A 608 2.67 48.10 10.92
CA THR A 608 3.27 49.38 11.32
C THR A 608 4.32 49.27 12.43
N LYS A 609 4.30 48.25 13.27
CA LYS A 609 5.15 48.09 14.44
C LYS A 609 6.15 46.93 14.36
N CYS A 610 5.96 46.02 13.42
CA CYS A 610 6.75 44.78 13.32
C CYS A 610 7.81 44.83 12.19
N GLY A 611 8.60 45.88 12.14
CA GLY A 611 9.66 46.07 11.17
C GLY A 611 9.15 46.51 9.78
N ALA A 612 10.06 46.60 8.79
CA ALA A 612 9.72 47.07 7.44
C ALA A 612 8.85 46.04 6.67
N GLY A 613 8.05 46.54 5.73
CA GLY A 613 7.18 45.75 4.84
C GLY A 613 5.83 45.36 5.46
N VAL A 614 4.94 44.91 4.57
CA VAL A 614 3.57 44.48 4.94
C VAL A 614 3.57 43.06 5.48
N SER A 615 2.71 42.77 6.47
CA SER A 615 2.54 41.41 6.98
C SER A 615 1.87 40.48 5.96
N ALA A 616 2.09 39.17 6.08
CA ALA A 616 1.37 38.14 5.33
C ALA A 616 -0.13 38.07 5.66
N MET A 617 -0.56 38.79 6.70
CA MET A 617 -1.99 38.90 7.04
C MET A 617 -2.76 39.65 5.96
N ARG A 618 -3.82 39.06 5.44
CA ARG A 618 -4.72 39.70 4.48
C ARG A 618 -5.46 40.90 5.11
N PRO A 619 -5.98 41.85 4.31
CA PRO A 619 -6.95 42.82 4.77
C PRO A 619 -8.10 42.11 5.49
N VAL A 620 -8.52 42.67 6.63
CA VAL A 620 -9.61 42.09 7.42
C VAL A 620 -10.93 42.25 6.64
N THR A 621 -11.66 41.16 6.49
CA THR A 621 -13.01 41.20 5.92
C THR A 621 -13.98 41.65 7.01
N VAL A 622 -14.66 42.76 6.77
CA VAL A 622 -15.62 43.34 7.73
C VAL A 622 -17.02 43.23 7.16
N TYR A 623 -17.92 42.58 7.89
CA TYR A 623 -19.32 42.46 7.52
C TYR A 623 -20.13 43.64 8.06
N PRO A 624 -20.75 44.47 7.18
CA PRO A 624 -21.42 45.73 7.60
C PRO A 624 -22.51 45.55 8.65
N ASN A 625 -23.28 44.45 8.54
CA ASN A 625 -24.40 44.14 9.44
C ASN A 625 -24.03 43.07 10.49
N GLY A 626 -22.76 42.68 10.58
CA GLY A 626 -22.28 41.67 11.51
C GLY A 626 -22.03 42.24 12.90
N GLY A 627 -22.51 41.57 13.92
CA GLY A 627 -22.16 41.77 15.31
C GLY A 627 -21.31 40.64 15.84
N HIS A 628 -21.16 40.53 17.17
CA HIS A 628 -20.51 39.40 17.82
C HIS A 628 -21.46 38.20 17.89
N ASN A 629 -21.87 37.66 16.73
CA ASN A 629 -22.87 36.61 16.56
C ASN A 629 -22.76 35.89 15.20
N GLY A 630 -23.71 34.98 14.93
CA GLY A 630 -23.76 34.20 13.68
C GLY A 630 -23.76 35.02 12.40
N ALA A 631 -24.26 36.27 12.40
CA ALA A 631 -24.22 37.16 11.22
C ALA A 631 -22.75 37.44 10.78
N THR A 632 -21.80 37.30 11.68
CA THR A 632 -20.37 37.39 11.35
C THR A 632 -19.76 36.04 11.03
N TRP A 633 -19.81 35.05 11.94
CA TRP A 633 -19.06 33.84 11.77
C TRP A 633 -19.73 32.80 10.87
N ASP A 634 -21.06 32.71 10.85
CA ASP A 634 -21.74 31.80 9.92
C ASP A 634 -21.55 32.27 8.46
N THR A 635 -21.56 33.61 8.25
CA THR A 635 -21.30 34.21 6.92
C THR A 635 -19.85 33.95 6.48
N ALA A 636 -18.90 34.14 7.39
CA ALA A 636 -17.49 33.88 7.09
C ALA A 636 -17.21 32.40 6.74
N TYR A 637 -17.78 31.48 7.52
CA TYR A 637 -17.60 30.05 7.27
C TYR A 637 -18.39 29.51 6.07
N ALA A 638 -19.46 30.19 5.63
CA ALA A 638 -20.17 29.82 4.43
C ALA A 638 -19.44 30.27 3.14
N ASP A 639 -18.50 31.19 3.23
CA ASP A 639 -17.75 31.70 2.09
C ASP A 639 -16.71 30.66 1.59
N LEU A 640 -17.00 30.01 0.47
CA LEU A 640 -16.08 29.01 -0.13
C LEU A 640 -14.76 29.61 -0.60
N SER A 641 -14.68 30.92 -0.85
CA SER A 641 -13.41 31.58 -1.22
C SER A 641 -12.39 31.54 -0.08
N LEU A 642 -12.86 31.49 1.17
CA LEU A 642 -12.01 31.27 2.33
C LEU A 642 -11.21 29.97 2.20
N TYR A 643 -11.87 28.87 1.85
CA TYR A 643 -11.21 27.55 1.75
C TYR A 643 -10.34 27.46 0.52
N THR A 644 -10.74 28.09 -0.59
CA THR A 644 -9.89 28.21 -1.79
C THR A 644 -8.57 28.88 -1.47
N TRP A 645 -8.58 29.96 -0.69
CA TRP A 645 -7.36 30.62 -0.24
C TRP A 645 -6.63 29.78 0.80
N LEU A 646 -7.32 29.24 1.80
CA LEU A 646 -6.71 28.54 2.93
C LEU A 646 -5.91 27.31 2.47
N LEU A 647 -6.53 26.50 1.60
CA LEU A 647 -5.93 25.25 1.12
C LEU A 647 -4.72 25.45 0.19
N GLN A 648 -4.47 26.67 -0.28
CA GLN A 648 -3.27 27.04 -1.03
C GLN A 648 -2.06 27.34 -0.13
N GLN A 649 -2.28 27.64 1.16
CA GLN A 649 -1.21 27.98 2.07
C GLN A 649 -0.43 26.74 2.49
N ARG A 650 0.90 26.82 2.48
CA ARG A 650 1.80 25.73 2.89
C ARG A 650 2.79 26.20 3.92
N LEU A 651 3.14 25.32 4.84
CA LEU A 651 4.17 25.59 5.83
C LEU A 651 5.55 25.70 5.16
N SER A 652 5.82 24.85 4.18
CA SER A 652 7.05 24.85 3.38
C SER A 652 7.29 26.15 2.60
N ASP A 653 6.25 26.90 2.23
CA ASP A 653 6.39 28.18 1.51
C ASP A 653 6.93 29.31 2.40
N ARG A 654 7.11 29.08 3.69
CA ARG A 654 7.58 30.06 4.67
C ARG A 654 8.98 29.78 5.23
N GLN A 655 9.59 28.68 4.80
CA GLN A 655 10.94 28.26 5.26
C GLN A 655 12.06 28.90 4.44
#